data_0e38d3f03353d5c375f2b6771651f891
#
_entry.id   0e38d3f03353d5c375f2b6771651f891
#
_cell.length_a   1.000
_cell.length_b   1.000
_cell.length_c   1.000
_cell.angle_alpha   90.00
_cell.angle_beta   90.00
_cell.angle_gamma   90.00
#
_symmetry.space_group_name_H-M   'P 1'
#
loop_
_entity.id
_entity.type
_entity.pdbx_description
1 polymer ?
#
loop_
_entity_poly.entity_id
_entity_poly.type
_entity_poly.pdbx_seq_one_letter_code
_entity_poly.pdbx_strand_id
1 'polypeptide(L)'
;MKKLLVVLFALLLLVGCTGGNGGNDGKTERVEKDTFNYVYTADLSTFDYIYNNKSTNGDIYNNGVEGLLTQDKYGTLAPGMAESWEANPEATEWTFHLRKGANWVTNNGEVYDEVKAEDFVTGLRHAAEFNSLTLWLVGDVIEGLNDYIAGTVEWDAVGIETPDDYTVVYKMTGPTPYFPSMTTYSILFPVNKEFLESKGTGCALGAADAESCQFGALAADGILYNSAYVISNYTSKSVIEFTKNDNYWDAENVFIKNIKLTYTAENDDPDYLYKMYKNGEVDSTGVRVANPEIKADAEENFGDNMYISDTGTTCYWVALNVNRQQYASPTDPSKAVSEKTDAQKADTKTALLNVNFRRAIMAAFSDHAYEAVTLGDELADGPARNTLVAPTFCRINGTAYGDVLQTKLQKYEGYEDINLADGQDAYYNPAKAKEWLAKAKEELGDSVSWPIILDTLAVETSETSVGRAKAEEQAIEEALGAENVDVQVHAVDVDTYYDCWYYVELGSETNADLLFFGGWGPDYEDPRTYLNIFLPDNGDMLQNLGFSSKDLTTAEEQALKEQVGLVEYGEMCAKADAITDDNDTRFDLYADAEAYFLTQALVRPMATSGAGVVISNIVPYTACHGNYGWASYNNVPIFKGMKVYTSAITTEEHDTAKAAWLKGE
;
A
#
# COMPACT_ATOMS: atom_id res chain seq x y z
N MET A 1 3.41 72.02 -14.91
CA MET A 1 2.94 72.59 -13.65
C MET A 1 2.18 71.53 -12.88
N LYS A 2 2.47 71.46 -11.64
CA LYS A 2 1.89 70.65 -10.56
C LYS A 2 2.44 69.23 -10.36
N LYS A 3 3.26 69.19 -9.31
CA LYS A 3 3.87 68.06 -8.62
C LYS A 3 2.79 67.23 -7.92
N LEU A 4 2.91 65.91 -7.93
CA LEU A 4 2.19 65.05 -6.98
C LEU A 4 3.20 64.38 -6.07
N LEU A 5 3.03 64.58 -4.79
CA LEU A 5 3.82 64.01 -3.68
C LEU A 5 3.50 62.52 -3.55
N VAL A 6 4.54 61.68 -3.48
CA VAL A 6 4.44 60.33 -2.93
C VAL A 6 4.92 60.39 -1.49
N VAL A 7 4.04 60.03 -0.54
CA VAL A 7 4.39 59.90 0.88
C VAL A 7 4.78 58.45 1.14
N LEU A 8 6.09 58.28 1.40
CA LEU A 8 6.63 57.01 1.92
C LEU A 8 6.43 56.99 3.44
N PHE A 9 5.66 56.05 3.94
CA PHE A 9 5.61 55.74 5.38
C PHE A 9 6.65 54.66 5.68
N ALA A 10 7.80 55.05 6.22
CA ALA A 10 8.76 54.15 6.84
C ALA A 10 8.46 54.12 8.35
N LEU A 11 7.96 53.00 8.87
CA LEU A 11 7.94 52.75 10.30
C LEU A 11 9.27 52.12 10.73
N LEU A 12 10.11 52.93 11.37
CA LEU A 12 11.20 52.46 12.20
C LEU A 12 10.68 52.00 13.54
N LEU A 13 10.84 50.72 13.86
CA LEU A 13 10.74 50.18 15.22
C LEU A 13 12.13 50.16 15.84
N LEU A 14 12.40 51.10 16.72
CA LEU A 14 13.54 51.07 17.65
C LEU A 14 13.22 50.06 18.77
N VAL A 15 14.00 48.98 18.85
CA VAL A 15 14.04 48.13 20.03
C VAL A 15 15.17 48.59 20.93
N GLY A 16 14.79 49.12 22.10
CA GLY A 16 15.73 49.46 23.16
C GLY A 16 16.12 48.22 23.94
N CYS A 17 17.40 47.93 24.06
CA CYS A 17 17.96 46.96 24.98
C CYS A 17 17.84 47.49 26.43
N THR A 18 17.07 46.75 27.27
CA THR A 18 17.29 46.77 28.72
C THR A 18 17.40 45.33 29.20
N GLY A 19 18.57 45.01 29.74
CA GLY A 19 18.84 43.69 30.32
C GLY A 19 17.99 43.43 31.57
N GLY A 20 17.51 42.21 31.66
CA GLY A 20 16.85 41.64 32.86
C GLY A 20 16.90 40.13 32.74
N ASN A 21 17.67 39.52 33.61
CA ASN A 21 17.85 38.10 33.80
C ASN A 21 16.53 37.47 34.29
N GLY A 22 15.95 36.57 33.53
CA GLY A 22 14.79 35.76 33.91
C GLY A 22 14.58 34.71 32.82
N GLY A 23 14.85 33.44 33.11
CA GLY A 23 14.63 32.36 32.20
C GLY A 23 13.16 32.34 31.71
N ASN A 24 13.02 32.44 30.44
CA ASN A 24 11.77 32.21 29.73
C ASN A 24 12.10 31.20 28.65
N ASP A 25 11.56 30.01 28.75
CA ASP A 25 11.56 29.02 27.68
C ASP A 25 10.80 29.65 26.50
N GLY A 26 11.52 30.40 25.68
CA GLY A 26 11.00 31.04 24.49
C GLY A 26 10.76 29.98 23.40
N LYS A 27 9.66 29.25 23.47
CA LYS A 27 9.09 28.62 22.28
C LYS A 27 8.71 29.78 21.35
N THR A 28 9.52 30.02 20.32
CA THR A 28 9.11 30.84 19.18
C THR A 28 7.86 30.19 18.60
N GLU A 29 6.72 30.87 18.69
CA GLU A 29 5.46 30.41 18.11
C GLU A 29 5.69 30.22 16.60
N ARG A 30 5.60 28.96 16.12
CA ARG A 30 5.77 28.64 14.71
C ARG A 30 4.61 29.16 13.89
N VAL A 31 4.89 29.68 12.71
CA VAL A 31 3.87 30.22 11.80
C VAL A 31 3.30 29.08 10.97
N GLU A 32 2.01 28.80 11.13
CA GLU A 32 1.26 27.90 10.25
C GLU A 32 1.04 28.59 8.89
N LYS A 33 1.08 27.81 7.80
CA LYS A 33 0.68 28.25 6.46
C LYS A 33 -0.54 27.48 5.98
N ASP A 34 -1.31 28.08 5.08
CA ASP A 34 -2.53 27.52 4.53
C ASP A 34 -2.36 26.91 3.13
N THR A 35 -1.10 26.65 2.75
CA THR A 35 -0.73 26.02 1.48
C THR A 35 0.19 24.82 1.72
N PHE A 36 0.03 23.78 0.90
CA PHE A 36 0.92 22.62 0.86
C PHE A 36 1.39 22.37 -0.57
N ASN A 37 2.71 22.21 -0.76
CA ASN A 37 3.30 21.91 -2.05
C ASN A 37 4.04 20.58 -2.00
N TYR A 38 3.77 19.73 -2.98
CA TYR A 38 4.46 18.45 -3.12
C TYR A 38 4.57 18.06 -4.60
N VAL A 39 4.97 16.83 -4.88
CA VAL A 39 5.12 16.31 -6.24
C VAL A 39 4.23 15.08 -6.45
N TYR A 40 3.96 14.76 -7.73
CA TYR A 40 3.47 13.46 -8.15
C TYR A 40 4.30 12.98 -9.35
N THR A 41 4.50 11.66 -9.47
CA THR A 41 5.45 11.07 -10.42
C THR A 41 4.78 10.31 -11.56
N ALA A 42 3.56 9.81 -11.34
CA ALA A 42 2.77 9.11 -12.34
C ALA A 42 1.53 9.93 -12.70
N ASP A 43 1.29 10.14 -13.99
CA ASP A 43 0.11 10.88 -14.45
C ASP A 43 -1.16 10.04 -14.25
N LEU A 44 -2.28 10.73 -14.10
CA LEU A 44 -3.56 10.10 -13.87
C LEU A 44 -4.10 9.49 -15.17
N SER A 45 -4.75 8.34 -15.06
CA SER A 45 -5.40 7.69 -16.20
C SER A 45 -6.87 8.07 -16.35
N THR A 46 -7.54 8.37 -15.23
CA THR A 46 -8.96 8.75 -15.17
C THR A 46 -9.27 9.43 -13.85
N PHE A 47 -10.34 10.22 -13.78
CA PHE A 47 -10.95 10.68 -12.51
C PHE A 47 -12.12 9.79 -12.06
N ASP A 48 -12.45 8.75 -12.80
CA ASP A 48 -13.42 7.75 -12.34
C ASP A 48 -12.84 6.96 -11.17
N TYR A 49 -13.13 7.45 -9.95
CA TYR A 49 -12.65 6.87 -8.70
C TYR A 49 -13.30 5.53 -8.37
N ILE A 50 -14.40 5.20 -9.01
CA ILE A 50 -15.09 3.90 -8.86
C ILE A 50 -14.40 2.83 -9.73
N TYR A 51 -13.88 3.20 -10.89
CA TYR A 51 -13.34 2.26 -11.86
C TYR A 51 -11.90 1.82 -11.58
N ASN A 52 -11.06 2.72 -11.07
CA ASN A 52 -9.60 2.60 -11.12
C ASN A 52 -9.01 1.86 -9.90
N ASN A 53 -7.95 1.07 -10.14
CA ASN A 53 -7.18 0.35 -9.12
C ASN A 53 -5.76 0.90 -8.90
N LYS A 54 -5.39 2.05 -9.49
CA LYS A 54 -4.05 2.61 -9.34
C LYS A 54 -3.94 3.44 -8.06
N SER A 55 -3.01 3.08 -7.17
CA SER A 55 -2.75 3.78 -5.91
C SER A 55 -2.45 5.27 -6.14
N THR A 56 -1.73 5.62 -7.21
CA THR A 56 -1.43 7.02 -7.58
C THR A 56 -2.69 7.87 -7.82
N ASN A 57 -3.80 7.25 -8.20
CA ASN A 57 -5.08 7.92 -8.38
C ASN A 57 -5.90 7.94 -7.08
N GLY A 58 -5.76 6.92 -6.23
CA GLY A 58 -6.47 6.80 -4.94
C GLY A 58 -6.22 7.99 -4.02
N ASP A 59 -4.99 8.44 -3.94
CA ASP A 59 -4.59 9.60 -3.14
C ASP A 59 -5.36 10.88 -3.49
N ILE A 60 -5.72 11.05 -4.75
CA ILE A 60 -6.47 12.21 -5.24
C ILE A 60 -7.95 12.06 -4.93
N TYR A 61 -8.50 10.88 -5.12
CA TYR A 61 -9.92 10.63 -4.89
C TYR A 61 -10.30 10.76 -3.43
N ASN A 62 -9.49 10.22 -2.51
CA ASN A 62 -9.73 10.29 -1.06
C ASN A 62 -9.79 11.72 -0.52
N ASN A 63 -9.28 12.71 -1.24
CA ASN A 63 -9.35 14.11 -0.85
C ASN A 63 -10.52 14.86 -1.52
N GLY A 64 -11.05 14.36 -2.64
CA GLY A 64 -12.16 14.95 -3.40
C GLY A 64 -13.51 14.30 -3.13
N VAL A 65 -13.54 12.99 -2.84
CA VAL A 65 -14.77 12.23 -2.57
C VAL A 65 -14.64 11.46 -1.26
N GLU A 66 -15.65 11.49 -0.42
CA GLU A 66 -15.71 10.78 0.86
C GLU A 66 -16.77 9.68 0.81
N GLY A 67 -16.41 8.48 1.29
CA GLY A 67 -17.29 7.34 1.41
C GLY A 67 -18.16 7.35 2.66
N LEU A 68 -18.76 6.20 2.99
CA LEU A 68 -19.57 6.04 4.20
C LEU A 68 -18.76 6.33 5.46
N LEU A 69 -17.57 5.76 5.54
CA LEU A 69 -16.66 5.90 6.67
C LEU A 69 -15.28 6.37 6.20
N THR A 70 -14.48 6.86 7.14
CA THR A 70 -13.10 7.32 6.94
C THR A 70 -12.22 6.85 8.09
N GLN A 71 -10.95 7.25 8.12
CA GLN A 71 -10.03 6.99 9.23
C GLN A 71 -9.61 8.30 9.89
N ASP A 72 -9.43 8.29 11.19
CA ASP A 72 -8.98 9.45 11.97
C ASP A 72 -7.43 9.55 12.01
N LYS A 73 -6.91 10.49 12.81
CA LYS A 73 -5.46 10.67 13.00
C LYS A 73 -4.76 9.48 13.67
N TYR A 74 -5.49 8.51 14.18
CA TYR A 74 -4.94 7.27 14.77
C TYR A 74 -5.12 6.06 13.87
N GLY A 75 -5.72 6.23 12.69
CA GLY A 75 -6.08 5.14 11.80
C GLY A 75 -7.31 4.34 12.25
N THR A 76 -8.05 4.87 13.23
CA THR A 76 -9.30 4.26 13.71
C THR A 76 -10.43 4.62 12.75
N LEU A 77 -11.31 3.64 12.50
CA LEU A 77 -12.50 3.84 11.69
C LEU A 77 -13.40 4.93 12.29
N ALA A 78 -13.76 5.91 11.49
CA ALA A 78 -14.48 7.12 11.92
C ALA A 78 -15.65 7.45 10.98
N PRO A 79 -16.67 8.20 11.44
CA PRO A 79 -17.76 8.68 10.61
C PRO A 79 -17.27 9.52 9.42
N GLY A 80 -17.72 9.15 8.20
CA GLY A 80 -17.62 9.93 6.97
C GLY A 80 -19.00 10.49 6.56
N MET A 81 -19.52 10.07 5.40
CA MET A 81 -20.90 10.41 5.00
C MET A 81 -21.94 9.74 5.92
N ALA A 82 -21.64 8.60 6.55
CA ALA A 82 -22.47 8.02 7.60
C ALA A 82 -22.07 8.58 8.98
N GLU A 83 -23.08 8.93 9.80
CA GLU A 83 -22.89 9.33 11.19
C GLU A 83 -22.77 8.13 12.14
N SER A 84 -23.42 7.01 11.77
CA SER A 84 -23.43 5.77 12.53
C SER A 84 -23.70 4.58 11.65
N TRP A 85 -23.33 3.39 12.14
CA TRP A 85 -23.57 2.11 11.47
C TRP A 85 -23.79 1.01 12.49
N GLU A 86 -24.46 -0.05 12.05
CA GLU A 86 -24.75 -1.23 12.87
C GLU A 86 -24.88 -2.47 12.00
N ALA A 87 -24.63 -3.64 12.60
CA ALA A 87 -24.82 -4.93 11.95
C ALA A 87 -25.96 -5.73 12.58
N ASN A 88 -26.52 -6.69 11.83
CA ASN A 88 -27.26 -7.79 12.44
C ASN A 88 -26.30 -8.69 13.26
N PRO A 89 -26.81 -9.56 14.14
CA PRO A 89 -25.95 -10.39 15.01
C PRO A 89 -24.99 -11.31 14.25
N GLU A 90 -25.34 -11.69 13.02
CA GLU A 90 -24.58 -12.60 12.17
C GLU A 90 -23.54 -11.86 11.30
N ALA A 91 -23.47 -10.52 11.36
CA ALA A 91 -22.64 -9.68 10.49
C ALA A 91 -22.84 -9.95 8.98
N THR A 92 -24.06 -10.33 8.59
CA THR A 92 -24.48 -10.55 7.19
C THR A 92 -25.30 -9.40 6.64
N GLU A 93 -25.64 -8.42 7.44
CA GLU A 93 -26.34 -7.21 7.05
C GLU A 93 -25.78 -6.01 7.82
N TRP A 94 -25.41 -4.95 7.09
CA TRP A 94 -24.87 -3.71 7.63
C TRP A 94 -25.75 -2.55 7.25
N THR A 95 -26.19 -1.75 8.24
CA THR A 95 -26.99 -0.55 8.06
C THR A 95 -26.15 0.69 8.37
N PHE A 96 -26.13 1.65 7.44
CA PHE A 96 -25.44 2.92 7.58
C PHE A 96 -26.45 4.07 7.57
N HIS A 97 -26.35 4.97 8.55
CA HIS A 97 -27.21 6.15 8.67
C HIS A 97 -26.44 7.39 8.22
N LEU A 98 -26.87 8.00 7.11
CA LEU A 98 -26.19 9.14 6.50
C LEU A 98 -26.47 10.44 7.25
N ARG A 99 -25.48 11.32 7.24
CA ARG A 99 -25.64 12.69 7.72
C ARG A 99 -26.48 13.50 6.74
N LYS A 100 -27.35 14.36 7.28
CA LYS A 100 -28.17 15.27 6.49
C LYS A 100 -27.41 16.55 6.19
N GLY A 101 -27.63 17.12 5.01
CA GLY A 101 -27.02 18.37 4.58
C GLY A 101 -25.57 18.24 4.10
N ALA A 102 -25.07 17.01 3.88
CA ALA A 102 -23.83 16.81 3.14
C ALA A 102 -24.07 17.06 1.65
N ASN A 103 -23.20 17.84 1.00
CA ASN A 103 -23.45 18.33 -0.33
C ASN A 103 -22.48 17.78 -1.37
N TRP A 104 -22.99 17.48 -2.53
CA TRP A 104 -22.21 17.45 -3.75
C TRP A 104 -21.91 18.87 -4.22
N VAL A 105 -20.67 19.14 -4.59
CA VAL A 105 -20.24 20.41 -5.14
C VAL A 105 -19.52 20.23 -6.47
N THR A 106 -19.55 21.26 -7.31
CA THR A 106 -18.76 21.32 -8.55
C THR A 106 -17.29 21.62 -8.22
N ASN A 107 -16.41 21.51 -9.21
CA ASN A 107 -15.00 21.90 -9.10
C ASN A 107 -14.77 23.38 -8.72
N ASN A 108 -15.80 24.23 -8.83
CA ASN A 108 -15.79 25.62 -8.38
C ASN A 108 -16.33 25.82 -6.95
N GLY A 109 -16.68 24.72 -6.26
CA GLY A 109 -17.26 24.74 -4.92
C GLY A 109 -18.72 25.15 -4.85
N GLU A 110 -19.44 25.23 -5.99
CA GLU A 110 -20.88 25.49 -6.03
C GLU A 110 -21.66 24.25 -5.66
N VAL A 111 -22.63 24.37 -4.74
CA VAL A 111 -23.52 23.26 -4.35
C VAL A 111 -24.30 22.78 -5.57
N TYR A 112 -24.24 21.50 -5.85
CA TYR A 112 -24.95 20.84 -6.94
C TYR A 112 -26.22 20.14 -6.44
N ASP A 113 -26.08 19.26 -5.42
CA ASP A 113 -27.17 18.50 -4.81
C ASP A 113 -26.76 18.07 -3.38
N GLU A 114 -27.69 17.48 -2.63
CA GLU A 114 -27.41 16.81 -1.36
C GLU A 114 -27.01 15.34 -1.59
N VAL A 115 -26.04 14.83 -0.84
CA VAL A 115 -25.65 13.41 -0.88
C VAL A 115 -26.75 12.55 -0.25
N LYS A 116 -27.20 11.51 -0.96
CA LYS A 116 -28.28 10.61 -0.55
C LYS A 116 -27.88 9.16 -0.62
N ALA A 117 -28.68 8.30 -0.02
CA ALA A 117 -28.48 6.85 -0.01
C ALA A 117 -28.43 6.24 -1.41
N GLU A 118 -29.25 6.74 -2.34
CA GLU A 118 -29.29 6.30 -3.74
C GLU A 118 -27.96 6.56 -4.49
N ASP A 119 -27.13 7.50 -4.04
CA ASP A 119 -25.82 7.78 -4.65
C ASP A 119 -24.85 6.60 -4.43
N PHE A 120 -24.98 5.86 -3.32
CA PHE A 120 -24.19 4.64 -3.04
C PHE A 120 -24.65 3.47 -3.92
N VAL A 121 -25.95 3.34 -4.17
CA VAL A 121 -26.48 2.37 -5.14
C VAL A 121 -25.97 2.69 -6.54
N THR A 122 -25.98 3.95 -6.92
CA THR A 122 -25.48 4.44 -8.20
C THR A 122 -23.98 4.11 -8.37
N GLY A 123 -23.17 4.35 -7.33
CA GLY A 123 -21.72 4.05 -7.34
C GLY A 123 -21.44 2.56 -7.53
N LEU A 124 -22.06 1.70 -6.73
CA LEU A 124 -21.86 0.24 -6.83
C LEU A 124 -22.34 -0.31 -8.18
N ARG A 125 -23.48 0.20 -8.69
CA ARG A 125 -24.00 -0.20 -10.00
C ARG A 125 -23.10 0.27 -11.14
N HIS A 126 -22.57 1.48 -11.07
CA HIS A 126 -21.57 1.96 -12.00
C HIS A 126 -20.32 1.06 -11.99
N ALA A 127 -19.81 0.68 -10.81
CA ALA A 127 -18.69 -0.26 -10.70
C ALA A 127 -18.97 -1.58 -11.44
N ALA A 128 -20.16 -2.16 -11.22
CA ALA A 128 -20.54 -3.43 -11.83
C ALA A 128 -20.70 -3.33 -13.36
N GLU A 129 -21.40 -2.30 -13.85
CA GLU A 129 -21.72 -2.15 -15.28
C GLU A 129 -20.52 -1.69 -16.13
N PHE A 130 -19.55 -0.99 -15.52
CA PHE A 130 -18.30 -0.59 -16.17
C PHE A 130 -17.14 -1.55 -15.93
N ASN A 131 -17.40 -2.67 -15.26
CA ASN A 131 -16.39 -3.68 -14.96
C ASN A 131 -15.16 -3.09 -14.23
N SER A 132 -15.42 -2.41 -13.11
CA SER A 132 -14.39 -1.77 -12.29
C SER A 132 -13.21 -2.72 -12.01
N LEU A 133 -11.99 -2.18 -12.08
CA LEU A 133 -10.76 -2.91 -11.80
C LEU A 133 -10.60 -3.31 -10.33
N THR A 134 -11.49 -2.83 -9.43
CA THR A 134 -11.51 -3.16 -7.99
C THR A 134 -12.70 -4.05 -7.58
N LEU A 135 -13.44 -4.62 -8.54
CA LEU A 135 -14.57 -5.54 -8.25
C LEU A 135 -14.17 -6.78 -7.43
N TRP A 136 -12.93 -7.22 -7.53
CA TRP A 136 -12.39 -8.33 -6.74
C TRP A 136 -12.56 -8.11 -5.23
N LEU A 137 -12.55 -6.85 -4.76
CA LEU A 137 -12.72 -6.53 -3.33
C LEU A 137 -14.14 -6.82 -2.82
N VAL A 138 -15.17 -6.60 -3.64
CA VAL A 138 -16.58 -6.60 -3.21
C VAL A 138 -17.44 -7.68 -3.88
N GLY A 139 -17.00 -8.23 -5.02
CA GLY A 139 -17.80 -9.13 -5.85
C GLY A 139 -18.28 -10.39 -5.13
N ASP A 140 -17.39 -11.04 -4.37
CA ASP A 140 -17.71 -12.23 -3.56
C ASP A 140 -18.32 -11.89 -2.20
N VAL A 141 -18.32 -10.60 -1.83
CA VAL A 141 -18.75 -10.12 -0.50
C VAL A 141 -20.21 -9.68 -0.51
N ILE A 142 -20.62 -8.90 -1.50
CA ILE A 142 -22.00 -8.37 -1.59
C ILE A 142 -22.90 -9.39 -2.30
N GLU A 143 -24.03 -9.74 -1.68
CA GLU A 143 -24.99 -10.71 -2.20
C GLU A 143 -25.43 -10.36 -3.63
N GLY A 144 -25.39 -11.33 -4.54
CA GLY A 144 -25.86 -11.19 -5.92
C GLY A 144 -25.00 -10.32 -6.84
N LEU A 145 -23.92 -9.68 -6.36
CA LEU A 145 -23.13 -8.75 -7.19
C LEU A 145 -22.41 -9.47 -8.33
N ASN A 146 -21.72 -10.58 -8.06
CA ASN A 146 -21.08 -11.39 -9.10
C ASN A 146 -22.10 -12.02 -10.06
N ASP A 147 -23.26 -12.41 -9.57
CA ASP A 147 -24.35 -12.95 -10.42
C ASP A 147 -24.89 -11.87 -11.38
N TYR A 148 -25.01 -10.62 -10.92
CA TYR A 148 -25.38 -9.49 -11.76
C TYR A 148 -24.32 -9.22 -12.84
N ILE A 149 -23.05 -9.16 -12.47
CA ILE A 149 -21.93 -8.98 -13.39
C ILE A 149 -21.90 -10.09 -14.45
N ALA A 150 -22.19 -11.34 -14.04
CA ALA A 150 -22.31 -12.49 -14.95
C ALA A 150 -23.58 -12.48 -15.81
N GLY A 151 -24.53 -11.55 -15.56
CA GLY A 151 -25.81 -11.44 -16.28
C GLY A 151 -26.79 -12.55 -15.96
N THR A 152 -26.69 -13.19 -14.80
CA THR A 152 -27.58 -14.30 -14.36
C THR A 152 -28.74 -13.80 -13.51
N VAL A 153 -28.65 -12.61 -12.93
CA VAL A 153 -29.71 -11.95 -12.18
C VAL A 153 -29.87 -10.48 -12.61
N GLU A 154 -31.00 -9.87 -12.26
CA GLU A 154 -31.24 -8.44 -12.43
C GLU A 154 -30.69 -7.64 -11.22
N TRP A 155 -30.54 -6.30 -11.37
CA TRP A 155 -29.96 -5.44 -10.32
C TRP A 155 -30.70 -5.51 -8.97
N ASP A 156 -32.01 -5.72 -8.98
CA ASP A 156 -32.83 -5.82 -7.77
C ASP A 156 -32.53 -7.05 -6.88
N ALA A 157 -31.69 -7.97 -7.39
CA ALA A 157 -31.17 -9.11 -6.61
C ALA A 157 -29.82 -8.78 -5.94
N VAL A 158 -29.21 -7.62 -6.19
CA VAL A 158 -27.95 -7.21 -5.56
C VAL A 158 -28.22 -6.70 -4.16
N GLY A 159 -27.41 -7.12 -3.21
CA GLY A 159 -27.54 -6.86 -1.76
C GLY A 159 -27.22 -5.42 -1.35
N ILE A 160 -27.86 -4.42 -1.99
CA ILE A 160 -27.82 -3.02 -1.56
C ILE A 160 -29.23 -2.44 -1.61
N GLU A 161 -29.70 -1.84 -0.51
CA GLU A 161 -31.03 -1.26 -0.37
C GLU A 161 -30.98 0.15 0.25
N THR A 162 -31.95 0.99 -0.11
CA THR A 162 -32.13 2.35 0.42
C THR A 162 -33.56 2.54 0.90
N PRO A 163 -33.88 2.13 2.16
CA PRO A 163 -35.24 2.25 2.71
C PRO A 163 -35.76 3.69 2.74
N ASP A 164 -34.87 4.67 2.83
CA ASP A 164 -35.13 6.10 2.75
C ASP A 164 -33.90 6.86 2.23
N ASP A 165 -34.00 8.18 2.06
CA ASP A 165 -32.94 9.04 1.48
C ASP A 165 -31.62 9.03 2.29
N TYR A 166 -31.62 8.54 3.53
CA TYR A 166 -30.49 8.63 4.47
C TYR A 166 -30.10 7.30 5.11
N THR A 167 -30.62 6.18 4.60
CA THR A 167 -30.29 4.85 5.10
C THR A 167 -29.80 3.97 3.96
N VAL A 168 -28.58 3.43 4.08
CA VAL A 168 -28.00 2.44 3.16
C VAL A 168 -27.87 1.11 3.88
N VAL A 169 -28.39 0.04 3.29
CA VAL A 169 -28.28 -1.33 3.84
C VAL A 169 -27.52 -2.19 2.84
N TYR A 170 -26.49 -2.85 3.30
CA TYR A 170 -25.76 -3.87 2.51
C TYR A 170 -26.05 -5.25 3.06
N LYS A 171 -26.29 -6.22 2.17
CA LYS A 171 -26.43 -7.65 2.46
C LYS A 171 -25.25 -8.41 1.90
N MET A 172 -24.65 -9.23 2.76
CA MET A 172 -23.42 -9.97 2.46
C MET A 172 -23.73 -11.42 2.09
N THR A 173 -22.90 -12.01 1.26
CA THR A 173 -22.94 -13.44 0.91
C THR A 173 -22.71 -14.34 2.14
N GLY A 174 -22.06 -13.82 3.17
CA GLY A 174 -21.77 -14.47 4.43
C GLY A 174 -21.33 -13.47 5.49
N PRO A 175 -21.04 -13.92 6.71
CA PRO A 175 -20.61 -13.06 7.79
C PRO A 175 -19.34 -12.28 7.43
N THR A 176 -19.40 -10.94 7.49
CA THR A 176 -18.33 -10.03 7.09
C THR A 176 -18.14 -8.93 8.14
N PRO A 177 -17.53 -9.26 9.31
CA PRO A 177 -17.42 -8.32 10.43
C PRO A 177 -16.53 -7.09 10.10
N TYR A 178 -15.66 -7.20 9.11
CA TYR A 178 -14.76 -6.14 8.66
C TYR A 178 -15.36 -5.22 7.56
N PHE A 179 -16.60 -5.46 7.12
CA PHE A 179 -17.22 -4.68 6.03
C PHE A 179 -17.22 -3.16 6.25
N PRO A 180 -17.43 -2.62 7.48
CA PRO A 180 -17.32 -1.19 7.69
C PRO A 180 -15.98 -0.59 7.24
N SER A 181 -14.87 -1.26 7.48
CA SER A 181 -13.56 -0.80 7.03
C SER A 181 -13.39 -0.86 5.51
N MET A 182 -14.05 -1.78 4.82
CA MET A 182 -14.07 -1.83 3.36
C MET A 182 -14.74 -0.59 2.73
N THR A 183 -15.66 0.06 3.46
CA THR A 183 -16.36 1.27 2.95
C THR A 183 -15.46 2.51 2.85
N THR A 184 -14.22 2.43 3.30
CA THR A 184 -13.18 3.44 3.04
C THR A 184 -12.53 3.29 1.67
N TYR A 185 -12.85 2.23 0.93
CA TYR A 185 -12.33 1.99 -0.42
C TYR A 185 -13.25 2.59 -1.49
N SER A 186 -12.66 3.20 -2.51
CA SER A 186 -13.38 4.04 -3.48
C SER A 186 -14.47 3.32 -4.29
N ILE A 187 -14.38 2.00 -4.47
CA ILE A 187 -15.43 1.22 -5.15
C ILE A 187 -16.80 1.29 -4.43
N LEU A 188 -16.81 1.57 -3.12
CA LEU A 188 -18.01 1.76 -2.31
C LEU A 188 -18.37 3.23 -2.09
N PHE A 189 -17.76 4.16 -2.82
CA PHE A 189 -18.05 5.58 -2.72
C PHE A 189 -19.33 5.95 -3.48
N PRO A 190 -20.01 7.04 -3.09
CA PRO A 190 -21.23 7.48 -3.73
C PRO A 190 -20.95 8.13 -5.11
N VAL A 191 -21.90 8.05 -6.02
CA VAL A 191 -21.92 8.78 -7.32
C VAL A 191 -23.28 9.39 -7.50
N ASN A 192 -23.35 10.70 -7.76
CA ASN A 192 -24.61 11.37 -8.05
C ASN A 192 -25.14 10.95 -9.44
N LYS A 193 -26.33 10.36 -9.46
CA LYS A 193 -26.91 9.76 -10.67
C LYS A 193 -27.16 10.78 -11.78
N GLU A 194 -27.73 11.94 -11.45
CA GLU A 194 -28.05 12.99 -12.44
C GLU A 194 -26.77 13.50 -13.10
N PHE A 195 -25.71 13.70 -12.29
CA PHE A 195 -24.41 14.10 -12.82
C PHE A 195 -23.80 13.01 -13.69
N LEU A 196 -23.79 11.74 -13.25
CA LEU A 196 -23.29 10.60 -14.02
C LEU A 196 -23.95 10.56 -15.41
N GLU A 197 -25.29 10.55 -15.46
CA GLU A 197 -26.06 10.48 -16.70
C GLU A 197 -25.87 11.73 -17.59
N SER A 198 -25.53 12.88 -17.00
CA SER A 198 -25.22 14.11 -17.75
C SER A 198 -23.91 14.03 -18.55
N LYS A 199 -23.04 13.08 -18.21
CA LYS A 199 -21.71 12.91 -18.83
C LYS A 199 -21.71 12.05 -20.12
N GLY A 200 -22.87 11.73 -20.64
CA GLY A 200 -23.01 11.03 -21.92
C GLY A 200 -24.08 9.94 -21.88
N THR A 201 -24.57 9.58 -23.06
CA THR A 201 -25.60 8.55 -23.17
C THR A 201 -25.14 7.17 -22.69
N GLY A 202 -23.85 6.88 -22.80
CA GLY A 202 -23.26 5.63 -22.32
C GLY A 202 -23.09 5.56 -20.81
N CYS A 203 -23.30 6.67 -20.07
CA CYS A 203 -23.26 6.67 -18.62
C CYS A 203 -24.60 6.23 -17.96
N ALA A 204 -25.64 5.97 -18.76
CA ALA A 204 -26.94 5.58 -18.23
C ALA A 204 -26.90 4.15 -17.67
N LEU A 205 -27.25 4.01 -16.40
CA LEU A 205 -27.29 2.71 -15.73
C LEU A 205 -28.34 1.77 -16.38
N GLY A 206 -27.97 0.52 -16.57
CA GLY A 206 -28.75 -0.49 -17.31
C GLY A 206 -28.54 -0.43 -18.83
N ALA A 207 -27.75 0.53 -19.33
CA ALA A 207 -27.37 0.67 -20.73
C ALA A 207 -25.95 1.22 -20.88
N ALA A 208 -25.06 0.85 -19.97
CA ALA A 208 -23.70 1.34 -19.88
C ALA A 208 -22.89 1.06 -21.15
N ASP A 209 -22.16 2.08 -21.62
CA ASP A 209 -21.25 2.01 -22.75
C ASP A 209 -20.03 2.90 -22.48
N ALA A 210 -18.91 2.28 -22.13
CA ALA A 210 -17.69 2.97 -21.76
C ALA A 210 -17.13 3.88 -22.87
N GLU A 211 -17.39 3.58 -24.16
CA GLU A 211 -16.89 4.40 -25.27
C GLU A 211 -17.60 5.76 -25.36
N SER A 212 -18.84 5.83 -24.91
CA SER A 212 -19.67 7.04 -24.96
C SER A 212 -19.95 7.70 -23.61
N CYS A 213 -19.40 7.16 -22.50
CA CYS A 213 -19.43 7.75 -21.17
C CYS A 213 -18.20 8.65 -20.94
N GLN A 214 -18.42 9.87 -20.46
CA GLN A 214 -17.37 10.83 -20.12
C GLN A 214 -17.27 11.11 -18.60
N PHE A 215 -17.93 10.30 -17.76
CA PHE A 215 -17.72 10.38 -16.32
C PHE A 215 -16.28 10.03 -15.99
N GLY A 216 -15.67 10.79 -15.10
CA GLY A 216 -14.26 10.60 -14.76
C GLY A 216 -13.26 11.05 -15.85
N ALA A 217 -13.70 11.80 -16.88
CA ALA A 217 -12.78 12.44 -17.83
C ALA A 217 -11.73 13.27 -17.07
N LEU A 218 -10.50 13.30 -17.60
CA LEU A 218 -9.35 14.01 -17.00
C LEU A 218 -9.49 15.54 -17.08
N ALA A 219 -10.52 16.05 -16.42
CA ALA A 219 -10.83 17.47 -16.27
C ALA A 219 -11.45 17.71 -14.90
N ALA A 220 -11.19 18.85 -14.29
CA ALA A 220 -11.67 19.17 -12.95
C ALA A 220 -13.20 19.07 -12.80
N ASP A 221 -13.95 19.27 -13.88
CA ASP A 221 -15.41 19.10 -13.95
C ASP A 221 -15.86 17.70 -14.40
N GLY A 222 -14.94 16.75 -14.51
CA GLY A 222 -15.22 15.34 -14.87
C GLY A 222 -15.99 14.55 -13.81
N ILE A 223 -15.93 15.00 -12.55
CA ILE A 223 -16.63 14.44 -11.39
C ILE A 223 -17.25 15.54 -10.53
N LEU A 224 -18.12 15.16 -9.59
CA LEU A 224 -18.51 16.00 -8.45
C LEU A 224 -17.66 15.66 -7.23
N TYR A 225 -17.68 16.55 -6.24
CA TYR A 225 -16.92 16.48 -5.02
C TYR A 225 -17.84 16.54 -3.80
N ASN A 226 -17.55 15.79 -2.75
CA ASN A 226 -18.28 15.85 -1.47
C ASN A 226 -17.35 15.82 -0.25
N SER A 227 -16.01 15.78 -0.46
CA SER A 227 -15.00 15.72 0.58
C SER A 227 -14.38 17.10 0.87
N ALA A 228 -13.27 17.10 1.61
CA ALA A 228 -12.57 18.29 2.11
C ALA A 228 -12.06 19.23 1.01
N TYR A 229 -11.82 18.73 -0.21
CA TYR A 229 -11.23 19.49 -1.30
C TYR A 229 -11.95 19.27 -2.64
N VAL A 230 -11.79 20.24 -3.53
CA VAL A 230 -12.14 20.13 -4.95
C VAL A 230 -10.87 20.26 -5.78
N ILE A 231 -10.76 19.54 -6.90
CA ILE A 231 -9.72 19.77 -7.88
C ILE A 231 -10.09 21.02 -8.65
N SER A 232 -9.38 22.12 -8.38
CA SER A 232 -9.61 23.42 -9.02
C SER A 232 -8.90 23.54 -10.37
N ASN A 233 -7.78 22.80 -10.54
CA ASN A 233 -7.03 22.77 -11.78
C ASN A 233 -6.33 21.41 -11.96
N TYR A 234 -6.37 20.88 -13.18
CA TYR A 234 -5.59 19.74 -13.62
C TYR A 234 -4.99 20.00 -14.99
N THR A 235 -3.70 19.80 -15.10
CA THR A 235 -2.99 19.80 -16.38
C THR A 235 -2.06 18.60 -16.41
N SER A 236 -2.36 17.65 -17.30
CA SER A 236 -1.62 16.38 -17.47
C SER A 236 -0.13 16.64 -17.54
N LYS A 237 0.67 15.84 -16.83
CA LYS A 237 2.13 15.94 -16.72
C LYS A 237 2.63 17.34 -16.37
N SER A 238 1.90 18.06 -15.55
CA SER A 238 2.25 19.43 -15.13
C SER A 238 1.84 19.71 -13.69
N VAL A 239 0.53 19.78 -13.40
CA VAL A 239 0.06 20.19 -12.08
C VAL A 239 -1.32 19.66 -11.76
N ILE A 240 -1.54 19.35 -10.47
CA ILE A 240 -2.84 19.13 -9.84
C ILE A 240 -2.97 20.16 -8.73
N GLU A 241 -4.03 20.97 -8.74
CA GLU A 241 -4.31 21.95 -7.70
C GLU A 241 -5.65 21.63 -7.04
N PHE A 242 -5.62 21.57 -5.70
CA PHE A 242 -6.81 21.42 -4.90
C PHE A 242 -7.10 22.73 -4.16
N THR A 243 -8.39 23.02 -4.01
CA THR A 243 -8.89 24.12 -3.18
C THR A 243 -9.85 23.55 -2.13
N LYS A 244 -9.77 24.07 -0.90
CA LYS A 244 -10.67 23.70 0.19
C LYS A 244 -12.13 23.84 -0.24
N ASN A 245 -12.93 22.82 0.08
CA ASN A 245 -14.38 22.83 -0.09
C ASN A 245 -15.03 23.47 1.17
N ASP A 246 -15.45 24.72 1.06
CA ASP A 246 -16.12 25.42 2.17
C ASP A 246 -17.54 24.88 2.47
N ASN A 247 -18.11 24.07 1.57
CA ASN A 247 -19.40 23.38 1.74
C ASN A 247 -19.26 21.95 2.28
N TYR A 248 -18.03 21.51 2.62
CA TYR A 248 -17.81 20.23 3.25
C TYR A 248 -18.37 20.21 4.66
N TRP A 249 -19.00 19.11 5.08
CA TRP A 249 -19.67 19.01 6.38
C TRP A 249 -18.73 19.25 7.58
N ASP A 250 -17.43 18.95 7.42
CA ASP A 250 -16.40 19.12 8.46
C ASP A 250 -15.33 20.16 8.04
N ALA A 251 -15.76 21.22 7.34
CA ALA A 251 -14.86 22.25 6.80
C ALA A 251 -14.04 22.98 7.87
N GLU A 252 -14.49 23.00 9.13
CA GLU A 252 -13.75 23.64 10.24
C GLU A 252 -12.45 22.87 10.59
N ASN A 253 -12.35 21.57 10.27
CA ASN A 253 -11.17 20.75 10.46
C ASN A 253 -10.29 20.67 9.21
N VAL A 254 -10.49 21.51 8.21
CA VAL A 254 -9.66 21.63 7.01
C VAL A 254 -8.81 22.91 7.12
N PHE A 255 -7.51 22.76 7.43
CA PHE A 255 -6.61 23.88 7.72
C PHE A 255 -5.83 24.38 6.50
N ILE A 256 -5.50 23.50 5.55
CA ILE A 256 -4.85 23.84 4.29
C ILE A 256 -5.92 24.33 3.31
N LYS A 257 -5.73 25.54 2.74
CA LYS A 257 -6.70 26.08 1.76
C LYS A 257 -6.37 25.67 0.33
N ASN A 258 -5.08 25.57 0.01
CA ASN A 258 -4.63 25.23 -1.34
C ASN A 258 -3.53 24.17 -1.28
N ILE A 259 -3.63 23.17 -2.14
CA ILE A 259 -2.63 22.13 -2.30
C ILE A 259 -2.19 22.16 -3.76
N LYS A 260 -0.88 22.12 -3.99
CA LYS A 260 -0.30 22.05 -5.31
C LYS A 260 0.62 20.84 -5.41
N LEU A 261 0.26 19.92 -6.29
CA LEU A 261 1.12 18.80 -6.67
C LEU A 261 1.72 19.07 -8.04
N THR A 262 3.05 19.18 -8.11
CA THR A 262 3.77 19.42 -9.35
C THR A 262 4.23 18.09 -9.94
N TYR A 263 4.02 17.87 -11.23
CA TYR A 263 4.51 16.68 -11.91
C TYR A 263 6.03 16.70 -12.00
N THR A 264 6.63 15.61 -11.58
CA THR A 264 8.04 15.32 -11.82
C THR A 264 8.11 13.93 -12.44
N ALA A 265 8.50 13.83 -13.70
CA ALA A 265 8.78 12.52 -14.28
C ALA A 265 9.77 11.77 -13.38
N GLU A 266 9.75 10.43 -13.40
CA GLU A 266 10.85 9.67 -12.80
C GLU A 266 12.14 10.26 -13.31
N ASN A 267 12.89 10.84 -12.39
CA ASN A 267 14.07 11.62 -12.73
C ASN A 267 15.28 10.70 -12.52
N ASP A 268 16.23 10.75 -13.45
CA ASP A 268 17.52 10.07 -13.30
C ASP A 268 18.32 10.58 -12.07
N ASP A 269 17.86 11.66 -11.43
CA ASP A 269 18.44 12.20 -10.20
C ASP A 269 17.65 11.74 -8.96
N PRO A 270 18.11 10.71 -8.22
CA PRO A 270 17.42 10.20 -7.04
C PRO A 270 17.36 11.21 -5.88
N ASP A 271 18.10 12.32 -5.97
CA ASP A 271 18.17 13.37 -4.93
C ASP A 271 17.36 14.62 -5.31
N TYR A 272 16.56 14.57 -6.39
CA TYR A 272 15.84 15.75 -6.90
C TYR A 272 14.86 16.34 -5.88
N LEU A 273 14.15 15.50 -5.12
CA LEU A 273 13.16 15.95 -4.15
C LEU A 273 13.81 16.72 -2.98
N TYR A 274 14.98 16.26 -2.50
CA TYR A 274 15.77 16.99 -1.52
C TYR A 274 16.20 18.38 -2.05
N LYS A 275 16.61 18.48 -3.31
CA LYS A 275 16.98 19.74 -3.95
C LYS A 275 15.79 20.69 -4.08
N MET A 276 14.60 20.18 -4.41
CA MET A 276 13.36 20.95 -4.45
C MET A 276 12.98 21.49 -3.05
N TYR A 277 13.10 20.65 -2.01
CA TYR A 277 12.86 21.06 -0.63
C TYR A 277 13.81 22.19 -0.20
N LYS A 278 15.09 22.04 -0.47
CA LYS A 278 16.12 23.05 -0.18
C LYS A 278 15.85 24.38 -0.90
N ASN A 279 15.25 24.35 -2.09
CA ASN A 279 14.80 25.53 -2.83
C ASN A 279 13.46 26.11 -2.34
N GLY A 280 12.75 25.44 -1.41
CA GLY A 280 11.43 25.85 -0.92
C GLY A 280 10.28 25.57 -1.90
N GLU A 281 10.46 24.64 -2.83
CA GLU A 281 9.47 24.27 -3.84
C GLU A 281 8.48 23.24 -3.33
N VAL A 282 8.88 22.40 -2.36
CA VAL A 282 8.06 21.39 -1.69
C VAL A 282 8.17 21.50 -0.17
N ASP A 283 7.22 20.90 0.54
CA ASP A 283 7.09 20.98 2.00
C ASP A 283 7.59 19.74 2.77
N SER A 284 8.02 18.72 2.05
CA SER A 284 8.59 17.51 2.66
C SER A 284 9.54 16.83 1.68
N THR A 285 10.53 16.12 2.21
CA THR A 285 11.49 15.35 1.41
C THR A 285 12.08 14.20 2.23
N GLY A 286 12.38 13.08 1.55
CA GLY A 286 13.34 12.10 2.04
C GLY A 286 14.77 12.57 1.80
N VAL A 287 15.72 12.07 2.59
CA VAL A 287 17.15 12.30 2.45
C VAL A 287 17.86 10.98 2.21
N ARG A 288 18.48 10.82 1.05
CA ARG A 288 19.23 9.60 0.73
C ARG A 288 20.61 9.62 1.40
N VAL A 289 20.67 9.13 2.64
CA VAL A 289 21.89 9.15 3.46
C VAL A 289 22.98 8.19 2.97
N ALA A 290 22.68 7.24 2.11
CA ALA A 290 23.68 6.45 1.39
C ALA A 290 24.54 7.27 0.44
N ASN A 291 24.10 8.48 0.04
CA ASN A 291 24.91 9.46 -0.68
C ASN A 291 25.62 10.38 0.33
N PRO A 292 26.96 10.27 0.51
CA PRO A 292 27.69 11.06 1.51
C PRO A 292 27.61 12.58 1.28
N GLU A 293 27.52 13.04 0.03
CA GLU A 293 27.43 14.46 -0.30
C GLU A 293 26.07 15.03 0.12
N ILE A 294 24.98 14.31 -0.16
CA ILE A 294 23.63 14.68 0.25
C ILE A 294 23.48 14.63 1.76
N LYS A 295 24.00 13.57 2.41
CA LYS A 295 24.00 13.44 3.88
C LYS A 295 24.68 14.66 4.52
N ALA A 296 25.91 14.99 4.09
CA ALA A 296 26.66 16.12 4.65
C ALA A 296 25.96 17.46 4.42
N ASP A 297 25.40 17.70 3.24
CA ASP A 297 24.67 18.92 2.93
C ASP A 297 23.37 19.04 3.77
N ALA A 298 22.65 17.93 3.98
CA ALA A 298 21.45 17.91 4.81
C ALA A 298 21.77 18.13 6.29
N GLU A 299 22.83 17.50 6.82
CA GLU A 299 23.29 17.70 8.19
C GLU A 299 23.74 19.15 8.44
N GLU A 300 24.43 19.79 7.50
CA GLU A 300 24.85 21.19 7.61
C GLU A 300 23.66 22.17 7.61
N ASN A 301 22.64 21.94 6.77
CA ASN A 301 21.53 22.86 6.59
C ASN A 301 20.32 22.58 7.48
N PHE A 302 20.09 21.31 7.90
CA PHE A 302 18.87 20.86 8.55
C PHE A 302 19.12 19.86 9.70
N GLY A 303 20.33 19.75 10.25
CA GLY A 303 20.71 18.70 11.22
C GLY A 303 19.66 18.46 12.33
N ASP A 304 19.17 19.53 12.98
CA ASP A 304 18.16 19.44 14.06
C ASP A 304 16.74 19.13 13.54
N ASN A 305 16.54 19.09 12.22
CA ASN A 305 15.24 18.88 11.57
C ASN A 305 15.16 17.54 10.82
N MET A 306 16.21 16.71 10.92
CA MET A 306 16.25 15.38 10.33
C MET A 306 15.72 14.35 11.32
N TYR A 307 14.67 13.63 10.97
CA TYR A 307 14.11 12.57 11.81
C TYR A 307 13.84 11.31 10.99
N ILE A 308 13.68 10.18 11.66
CA ILE A 308 13.32 8.90 11.03
C ILE A 308 11.81 8.83 10.91
N SER A 309 11.30 8.65 9.69
CA SER A 309 9.87 8.48 9.44
C SER A 309 9.33 7.18 10.05
N ASP A 310 8.04 7.16 10.36
CA ASP A 310 7.36 5.96 10.79
C ASP A 310 7.33 4.89 9.68
N THR A 311 7.22 3.63 10.09
CA THR A 311 6.98 2.52 9.17
C THR A 311 5.50 2.40 8.82
N GLY A 312 5.22 1.99 7.57
CA GLY A 312 3.87 1.77 7.08
C GLY A 312 3.28 0.40 7.45
N THR A 313 2.06 0.15 6.98
CA THR A 313 1.37 -1.14 7.13
C THR A 313 1.60 -2.09 5.95
N THR A 314 2.08 -1.60 4.81
CA THR A 314 2.44 -2.44 3.65
C THR A 314 3.57 -3.42 4.02
N CYS A 315 3.41 -4.68 3.64
CA CYS A 315 4.47 -5.68 3.73
C CYS A 315 5.00 -5.97 2.33
N TYR A 316 6.33 -5.91 2.19
CA TYR A 316 7.05 -6.41 1.02
C TYR A 316 7.70 -7.74 1.37
N TRP A 317 7.88 -8.61 0.35
CA TRP A 317 8.42 -9.95 0.56
C TRP A 317 9.35 -10.40 -0.55
N VAL A 318 10.13 -11.42 -0.25
CA VAL A 318 10.79 -12.27 -1.23
C VAL A 318 9.95 -13.53 -1.44
N ALA A 319 9.78 -13.96 -2.69
CA ALA A 319 9.02 -15.15 -3.07
C ALA A 319 9.84 -16.08 -3.94
N LEU A 320 9.57 -17.39 -3.86
CA LEU A 320 10.15 -18.43 -4.70
C LEU A 320 9.10 -18.99 -5.65
N ASN A 321 9.33 -18.87 -6.94
CA ASN A 321 8.53 -19.51 -7.98
C ASN A 321 8.88 -21.01 -8.05
N VAL A 322 8.08 -21.83 -7.40
CA VAL A 322 8.30 -23.28 -7.30
C VAL A 322 7.81 -24.05 -8.51
N ASN A 323 7.14 -23.38 -9.47
CA ASN A 323 6.55 -24.00 -10.65
C ASN A 323 6.84 -23.22 -11.94
N ARG A 324 8.02 -22.61 -12.05
CA ARG A 324 8.39 -21.82 -13.24
C ARG A 324 8.28 -22.64 -14.52
N GLN A 325 7.63 -22.06 -15.54
CA GLN A 325 7.39 -22.67 -16.84
C GLN A 325 7.94 -21.83 -18.01
N GLN A 326 8.20 -20.52 -17.79
CA GLN A 326 8.75 -19.60 -18.79
C GLN A 326 10.23 -19.32 -18.53
N TYR A 327 11.01 -19.23 -19.63
CA TYR A 327 12.45 -19.01 -19.60
C TYR A 327 12.95 -18.10 -20.73
N ALA A 328 12.03 -17.51 -21.50
CA ALA A 328 12.33 -16.57 -22.57
C ALA A 328 11.69 -15.21 -22.26
N SER A 329 12.39 -14.12 -22.62
CA SER A 329 11.81 -12.78 -22.46
C SER A 329 10.48 -12.68 -23.20
N PRO A 330 9.42 -12.15 -22.56
CA PRO A 330 8.11 -11.99 -23.20
C PRO A 330 8.10 -10.88 -24.27
N THR A 331 8.93 -9.85 -24.11
CA THR A 331 8.93 -8.64 -24.95
C THR A 331 10.09 -8.59 -25.93
N ASP A 332 11.30 -8.90 -25.49
CA ASP A 332 12.52 -8.84 -26.30
C ASP A 332 13.30 -10.16 -26.26
N PRO A 333 13.18 -11.02 -27.30
CA PRO A 333 13.92 -12.28 -27.36
C PRO A 333 15.45 -12.13 -27.37
N SER A 334 15.98 -10.92 -27.55
CA SER A 334 17.42 -10.65 -27.47
C SER A 334 17.92 -10.47 -26.03
N LYS A 335 17.00 -10.27 -25.07
CA LYS A 335 17.30 -10.15 -23.64
C LYS A 335 17.16 -11.51 -22.96
N ALA A 336 18.21 -11.98 -22.33
CA ALA A 336 18.17 -13.23 -21.60
C ALA A 336 17.57 -13.00 -20.21
N VAL A 337 16.54 -13.76 -19.86
CA VAL A 337 15.96 -13.86 -18.50
C VAL A 337 16.32 -15.19 -17.85
N SER A 338 17.03 -16.06 -18.56
CA SER A 338 17.61 -17.31 -18.09
C SER A 338 18.63 -17.85 -19.10
N GLU A 339 19.72 -18.39 -18.60
CA GLU A 339 20.72 -19.10 -19.40
C GLU A 339 20.74 -20.62 -19.10
N LYS A 340 19.77 -21.13 -18.33
CA LYS A 340 19.67 -22.52 -17.90
C LYS A 340 19.48 -23.49 -19.06
N THR A 341 20.23 -24.59 -19.03
CA THR A 341 19.91 -25.79 -19.80
C THR A 341 18.64 -26.47 -19.28
N ASP A 342 18.03 -27.35 -20.08
CA ASP A 342 16.80 -28.05 -19.64
C ASP A 342 17.06 -28.95 -18.41
N ALA A 343 18.26 -29.48 -18.23
CA ALA A 343 18.64 -30.20 -17.02
C ALA A 343 18.66 -29.29 -15.80
N GLN A 344 19.27 -28.11 -15.91
CA GLN A 344 19.31 -27.12 -14.82
C GLN A 344 17.92 -26.57 -14.44
N LYS A 345 17.02 -26.40 -15.44
CA LYS A 345 15.61 -26.05 -15.17
C LYS A 345 14.93 -27.13 -14.33
N ALA A 346 15.13 -28.40 -14.66
CA ALA A 346 14.58 -29.54 -13.93
C ALA A 346 15.18 -29.65 -12.52
N ASP A 347 16.51 -29.47 -12.39
CA ASP A 347 17.19 -29.46 -11.10
C ASP A 347 16.69 -28.34 -10.19
N THR A 348 16.53 -27.11 -10.72
CA THR A 348 15.98 -25.95 -9.98
C THR A 348 14.55 -26.22 -9.51
N LYS A 349 13.65 -26.69 -10.39
CA LYS A 349 12.26 -27.04 -10.02
C LYS A 349 12.26 -28.09 -8.90
N THR A 350 13.06 -29.14 -9.03
CA THR A 350 13.13 -30.23 -8.04
C THR A 350 13.64 -29.71 -6.69
N ALA A 351 14.67 -28.87 -6.69
CA ALA A 351 15.22 -28.27 -5.46
C ALA A 351 14.22 -27.33 -4.80
N LEU A 352 13.53 -26.45 -5.56
CA LEU A 352 12.55 -25.52 -5.04
C LEU A 352 11.29 -26.20 -4.48
N LEU A 353 10.96 -27.42 -4.87
CA LEU A 353 9.89 -28.22 -4.26
C LEU A 353 10.30 -28.80 -2.89
N ASN A 354 11.59 -28.84 -2.56
CA ASN A 354 12.09 -29.28 -1.27
C ASN A 354 12.02 -28.13 -0.25
N VAL A 355 11.28 -28.31 0.86
CA VAL A 355 11.08 -27.26 1.87
C VAL A 355 12.37 -26.85 2.56
N ASN A 356 13.32 -27.79 2.79
CA ASN A 356 14.59 -27.48 3.44
C ASN A 356 15.50 -26.67 2.52
N PHE A 357 15.41 -26.87 1.19
CA PHE A 357 16.12 -26.03 0.23
C PHE A 357 15.54 -24.59 0.24
N ARG A 358 14.21 -24.43 0.22
CA ARG A 358 13.60 -23.11 0.32
C ARG A 358 13.97 -22.39 1.61
N ARG A 359 13.92 -23.09 2.75
CA ARG A 359 14.37 -22.56 4.06
C ARG A 359 15.82 -22.12 4.05
N ALA A 360 16.69 -22.86 3.36
CA ALA A 360 18.10 -22.48 3.22
C ALA A 360 18.26 -21.16 2.45
N ILE A 361 17.53 -20.98 1.34
CA ILE A 361 17.52 -19.73 0.57
C ILE A 361 17.01 -18.56 1.42
N MET A 362 15.84 -18.73 2.09
CA MET A 362 15.24 -17.67 2.91
C MET A 362 16.10 -17.27 4.11
N ALA A 363 16.88 -18.22 4.68
CA ALA A 363 17.81 -17.91 5.76
C ALA A 363 19.16 -17.33 5.27
N ALA A 364 19.42 -17.37 3.97
CA ALA A 364 20.61 -16.79 3.35
C ALA A 364 20.35 -15.40 2.75
N PHE A 365 19.09 -15.02 2.52
CA PHE A 365 18.67 -13.72 2.05
C PHE A 365 18.82 -12.67 3.18
N SER A 366 19.41 -11.50 2.89
CA SER A 366 19.66 -10.46 3.89
C SER A 366 18.89 -9.17 3.60
N ASP A 367 17.88 -8.85 4.41
CA ASP A 367 17.14 -7.59 4.34
C ASP A 367 18.09 -6.39 4.54
N HIS A 368 19.06 -6.54 5.44
CA HIS A 368 20.09 -5.53 5.69
C HIS A 368 20.90 -5.23 4.42
N ALA A 369 21.43 -6.26 3.74
CA ALA A 369 22.24 -6.08 2.53
C ALA A 369 21.42 -5.42 1.41
N TYR A 370 20.15 -5.81 1.29
CA TYR A 370 19.22 -5.26 0.30
C TYR A 370 18.93 -3.78 0.55
N GLU A 371 18.61 -3.39 1.78
CA GLU A 371 18.22 -2.02 2.12
C GLU A 371 19.44 -1.08 2.27
N ALA A 372 20.63 -1.60 2.62
CA ALA A 372 21.86 -0.81 2.71
C ALA A 372 22.23 -0.11 1.39
N VAL A 373 21.79 -0.65 0.25
CA VAL A 373 22.00 -0.03 -1.08
C VAL A 373 21.40 1.38 -1.17
N THR A 374 20.29 1.62 -0.46
CA THR A 374 19.58 2.92 -0.47
C THR A 374 19.73 3.70 0.82
N LEU A 375 19.72 3.02 1.96
CA LEU A 375 19.70 3.64 3.29
C LEU A 375 21.08 3.70 3.94
N GLY A 376 22.07 2.98 3.39
CA GLY A 376 23.37 2.80 4.05
C GLY A 376 23.28 1.86 5.26
N ASP A 377 24.42 1.34 5.70
CA ASP A 377 24.50 0.32 6.77
C ASP A 377 23.84 0.75 8.10
N GLU A 378 23.88 2.04 8.44
CA GLU A 378 23.37 2.54 9.72
C GLU A 378 21.83 2.46 9.85
N LEU A 379 21.10 2.51 8.74
CA LEU A 379 19.64 2.55 8.70
C LEU A 379 19.01 1.35 7.97
N ALA A 380 19.82 0.45 7.46
CA ALA A 380 19.37 -0.67 6.62
C ALA A 380 18.34 -1.59 7.32
N ASP A 381 18.46 -1.76 8.64
CA ASP A 381 17.53 -2.59 9.40
C ASP A 381 16.19 -1.88 9.68
N GLY A 382 16.12 -0.54 9.55
CA GLY A 382 14.95 0.25 9.91
C GLY A 382 13.63 -0.22 9.26
N PRO A 383 13.58 -0.44 7.94
CA PRO A 383 12.37 -0.93 7.26
C PRO A 383 12.15 -2.44 7.38
N ALA A 384 13.04 -3.22 8.01
CA ALA A 384 12.90 -4.67 8.08
C ALA A 384 11.59 -5.08 8.75
N ARG A 385 10.78 -5.87 8.04
CA ARG A 385 9.48 -6.40 8.43
C ARG A 385 9.55 -7.93 8.43
N ASN A 386 9.16 -8.56 9.55
CA ASN A 386 9.33 -9.99 9.77
C ASN A 386 8.01 -10.77 9.78
N THR A 387 6.88 -10.11 9.51
CA THR A 387 5.55 -10.70 9.47
C THR A 387 4.81 -10.23 8.20
N LEU A 388 3.92 -11.05 7.64
CA LEU A 388 3.05 -10.62 6.54
C LEU A 388 2.02 -9.61 7.04
N VAL A 389 1.29 -9.97 8.09
CA VAL A 389 0.41 -9.03 8.79
C VAL A 389 1.26 -8.05 9.59
N ALA A 390 1.07 -6.74 9.41
CA ALA A 390 1.81 -5.75 10.19
C ALA A 390 1.69 -6.02 11.70
N PRO A 391 2.80 -6.02 12.48
CA PRO A 391 2.81 -6.59 13.85
C PRO A 391 1.82 -5.96 14.82
N THR A 392 1.48 -4.68 14.61
CA THR A 392 0.55 -3.91 15.46
C THR A 392 -0.81 -3.68 14.81
N PHE A 393 -1.05 -4.28 13.64
CA PHE A 393 -2.27 -4.09 12.85
C PHE A 393 -3.54 -4.45 13.63
N CYS A 394 -3.50 -5.52 14.40
CA CYS A 394 -4.57 -5.90 15.30
C CYS A 394 -4.02 -6.50 16.60
N ARG A 395 -4.92 -6.77 17.55
CA ARG A 395 -4.58 -7.35 18.86
C ARG A 395 -5.39 -8.60 19.12
N ILE A 396 -4.78 -9.53 19.84
CA ILE A 396 -5.37 -10.81 20.28
C ILE A 396 -5.32 -10.81 21.80
N ASN A 397 -6.46 -10.72 22.46
CA ASN A 397 -6.57 -10.59 23.92
C ASN A 397 -5.66 -9.47 24.48
N GLY A 398 -5.59 -8.34 23.77
CA GLY A 398 -4.80 -7.18 24.13
C GLY A 398 -3.29 -7.27 23.79
N THR A 399 -2.80 -8.41 23.31
CA THR A 399 -1.42 -8.62 22.84
C THR A 399 -1.33 -8.28 21.36
N ALA A 400 -0.26 -7.62 20.92
CA ALA A 400 -0.05 -7.32 19.51
C ALA A 400 0.02 -8.62 18.68
N TYR A 401 -0.51 -8.57 17.46
CA TYR A 401 -0.55 -9.73 16.56
C TYR A 401 0.84 -10.36 16.33
N GLY A 402 1.86 -9.53 16.08
CA GLY A 402 3.23 -9.99 15.84
C GLY A 402 3.83 -10.76 17.03
N ASP A 403 3.52 -10.37 18.28
CA ASP A 403 4.00 -11.06 19.48
C ASP A 403 3.34 -12.45 19.62
N VAL A 404 2.05 -12.54 19.27
CA VAL A 404 1.33 -13.84 19.27
C VAL A 404 1.87 -14.74 18.17
N LEU A 405 2.02 -14.21 16.95
CA LEU A 405 2.60 -14.93 15.81
C LEU A 405 4.01 -15.46 16.15
N GLN A 406 4.87 -14.64 16.74
CA GLN A 406 6.21 -15.08 17.18
C GLN A 406 6.13 -16.30 18.10
N THR A 407 5.25 -16.26 19.10
CA THR A 407 5.06 -17.38 20.05
C THR A 407 4.58 -18.66 19.34
N LYS A 408 3.81 -18.52 18.26
CA LYS A 408 3.35 -19.64 17.45
C LYS A 408 4.46 -20.18 16.55
N LEU A 409 5.19 -19.32 15.87
CA LEU A 409 6.28 -19.70 14.97
C LEU A 409 7.44 -20.37 15.72
N GLN A 410 7.74 -19.92 16.96
CA GLN A 410 8.75 -20.52 17.82
C GLN A 410 8.48 -21.99 18.22
N LYS A 411 7.28 -22.52 17.96
CA LYS A 411 6.95 -23.94 18.18
C LYS A 411 7.44 -24.84 17.05
N TYR A 412 7.82 -24.27 15.92
CA TYR A 412 8.29 -25.04 14.76
C TYR A 412 9.80 -25.23 14.78
N GLU A 413 10.24 -26.40 14.32
CA GLU A 413 11.66 -26.76 14.23
C GLU A 413 12.44 -25.74 13.39
N GLY A 414 13.47 -25.17 14.00
CA GLY A 414 14.37 -24.21 13.39
C GLY A 414 13.97 -22.76 13.55
N TYR A 415 12.85 -22.47 14.24
CA TYR A 415 12.38 -21.12 14.52
C TYR A 415 12.29 -20.81 16.04
N GLU A 416 12.84 -21.68 16.89
CA GLU A 416 12.68 -21.63 18.35
C GLU A 416 13.15 -20.31 18.97
N ASP A 417 14.19 -19.69 18.39
CA ASP A 417 14.83 -18.48 18.89
C ASP A 417 14.54 -17.23 18.02
N ILE A 418 13.60 -17.33 17.05
CA ILE A 418 13.31 -16.21 16.15
C ILE A 418 12.69 -15.03 16.91
N ASN A 419 13.11 -13.83 16.56
CA ASN A 419 12.53 -12.59 17.04
C ASN A 419 11.91 -11.83 15.85
N LEU A 420 10.58 -11.75 15.79
CA LEU A 420 9.84 -11.15 14.68
C LEU A 420 9.60 -9.64 14.82
N ALA A 421 10.20 -8.98 15.82
CA ALA A 421 10.09 -7.53 15.93
C ALA A 421 10.64 -6.86 14.66
N ASP A 422 9.94 -5.80 14.19
CA ASP A 422 10.44 -4.96 13.09
C ASP A 422 11.76 -4.27 13.46
N GLY A 423 12.48 -3.78 12.44
CA GLY A 423 13.73 -3.06 12.62
C GLY A 423 14.93 -3.96 12.86
N GLN A 424 14.85 -5.21 12.47
CA GLN A 424 15.96 -6.17 12.48
C GLN A 424 15.73 -7.26 11.43
N ASP A 425 16.78 -7.82 10.87
CA ASP A 425 16.73 -8.95 9.95
C ASP A 425 16.60 -10.27 10.74
N ALA A 426 15.34 -10.70 11.01
CA ALA A 426 15.06 -11.85 11.86
C ALA A 426 15.37 -13.21 11.22
N TYR A 427 15.31 -13.29 9.90
CA TYR A 427 15.46 -14.55 9.18
C TYR A 427 16.88 -14.81 8.71
N TYR A 428 17.68 -13.78 8.47
CA TYR A 428 19.06 -13.94 8.00
C TYR A 428 19.92 -14.65 9.03
N ASN A 429 20.28 -15.89 8.70
CA ASN A 429 21.11 -16.72 9.56
C ASN A 429 21.94 -17.70 8.73
N PRO A 430 23.15 -17.30 8.29
CA PRO A 430 24.01 -18.16 7.45
C PRO A 430 24.34 -19.53 8.05
N ALA A 431 24.39 -19.67 9.38
CA ALA A 431 24.62 -20.96 10.02
C ALA A 431 23.40 -21.88 9.84
N LYS A 432 22.19 -21.35 10.06
CA LYS A 432 20.93 -22.06 9.87
C LYS A 432 20.70 -22.39 8.41
N ALA A 433 21.04 -21.47 7.50
CA ALA A 433 20.98 -21.69 6.04
C ALA A 433 21.78 -22.93 5.64
N LYS A 434 23.01 -23.09 6.17
CA LYS A 434 23.86 -24.28 5.93
C LYS A 434 23.27 -25.56 6.52
N GLU A 435 22.63 -25.50 7.69
CA GLU A 435 21.95 -26.64 8.30
C GLU A 435 20.77 -27.12 7.41
N TRP A 436 19.94 -26.18 6.95
CA TRP A 436 18.84 -26.48 6.04
C TRP A 436 19.32 -27.02 4.70
N LEU A 437 20.39 -26.43 4.12
CA LEU A 437 20.99 -26.92 2.89
C LEU A 437 21.51 -28.35 3.04
N ALA A 438 22.14 -28.67 4.16
CA ALA A 438 22.64 -30.02 4.42
C ALA A 438 21.50 -31.06 4.45
N LYS A 439 20.37 -30.72 5.13
CA LYS A 439 19.15 -31.55 5.11
C LYS A 439 18.59 -31.69 3.68
N ALA A 440 18.49 -30.59 2.94
CA ALA A 440 18.02 -30.61 1.55
C ALA A 440 18.90 -31.52 0.66
N LYS A 441 20.23 -31.45 0.81
CA LYS A 441 21.16 -32.30 0.08
C LYS A 441 20.99 -33.79 0.40
N GLU A 442 20.74 -34.13 1.67
CA GLU A 442 20.47 -35.52 2.07
C GLU A 442 19.16 -36.03 1.44
N GLU A 443 18.09 -35.21 1.46
CA GLU A 443 16.79 -35.57 0.93
C GLU A 443 16.75 -35.63 -0.62
N LEU A 444 17.44 -34.72 -1.30
CA LEU A 444 17.51 -34.66 -2.75
C LEU A 444 18.47 -35.71 -3.35
N GLY A 445 19.53 -36.04 -2.62
CA GLY A 445 20.50 -37.05 -3.08
C GLY A 445 21.03 -36.79 -4.50
N ASP A 446 20.92 -37.80 -5.36
CA ASP A 446 21.35 -37.73 -6.76
C ASP A 446 20.25 -37.24 -7.72
N SER A 447 19.12 -36.74 -7.20
CA SER A 447 18.02 -36.27 -8.04
C SER A 447 18.26 -34.91 -8.69
N VAL A 448 19.28 -34.18 -8.23
CA VAL A 448 19.69 -32.86 -8.75
C VAL A 448 21.21 -32.77 -8.88
N SER A 449 21.66 -31.93 -9.80
CA SER A 449 23.06 -31.58 -9.96
C SER A 449 23.34 -30.20 -9.34
N TRP A 450 24.41 -30.11 -8.58
CA TRP A 450 24.83 -28.84 -7.94
C TRP A 450 25.85 -28.10 -8.85
N PRO A 451 25.88 -26.74 -8.87
CA PRO A 451 24.99 -25.84 -8.12
C PRO A 451 23.58 -25.81 -8.66
N ILE A 452 22.61 -25.51 -7.79
CA ILE A 452 21.26 -25.11 -8.21
C ILE A 452 21.32 -23.64 -8.66
N ILE A 453 20.83 -23.37 -9.87
CA ILE A 453 20.83 -22.01 -10.44
C ILE A 453 19.49 -21.35 -10.15
N LEU A 454 19.52 -20.13 -9.59
CA LEU A 454 18.35 -19.30 -9.34
C LEU A 454 18.45 -18.02 -10.18
N ASP A 455 17.54 -17.84 -11.13
CA ASP A 455 17.44 -16.59 -11.89
C ASP A 455 16.63 -15.56 -11.12
N THR A 456 17.14 -14.33 -11.09
CA THR A 456 16.39 -13.14 -10.66
C THR A 456 16.57 -12.01 -11.66
N LEU A 457 15.68 -11.00 -11.61
CA LEU A 457 15.64 -9.89 -12.56
C LEU A 457 15.96 -8.57 -11.88
N ALA A 458 16.56 -7.66 -12.65
CA ALA A 458 16.76 -6.27 -12.25
C ALA A 458 16.45 -5.32 -13.42
N VAL A 459 15.99 -4.11 -13.12
CA VAL A 459 15.78 -3.06 -14.14
C VAL A 459 17.13 -2.48 -14.53
N GLU A 460 17.56 -2.69 -15.79
CA GLU A 460 18.92 -2.35 -16.26
C GLU A 460 19.29 -0.87 -16.12
N THR A 461 18.32 0.02 -16.19
CA THR A 461 18.53 1.48 -16.06
C THR A 461 18.48 1.97 -14.61
N SER A 462 18.15 1.12 -13.65
CA SER A 462 18.05 1.46 -12.21
C SER A 462 19.27 0.93 -11.45
N GLU A 463 20.19 1.83 -11.07
CA GLU A 463 21.34 1.48 -10.22
C GLU A 463 20.90 0.82 -8.91
N THR A 464 19.78 1.27 -8.33
CA THR A 464 19.21 0.69 -7.11
C THR A 464 18.71 -0.73 -7.34
N SER A 465 17.96 -0.98 -8.42
CA SER A 465 17.45 -2.32 -8.72
C SER A 465 18.58 -3.32 -8.95
N VAL A 466 19.57 -2.94 -9.78
CA VAL A 466 20.76 -3.79 -10.03
C VAL A 466 21.59 -3.97 -8.76
N GLY A 467 21.79 -2.90 -7.99
CA GLY A 467 22.55 -2.94 -6.74
C GLY A 467 21.92 -3.88 -5.71
N ARG A 468 20.61 -3.81 -5.51
CA ARG A 468 19.86 -4.69 -4.60
C ARG A 468 19.93 -6.15 -5.02
N ALA A 469 19.67 -6.46 -6.29
CA ALA A 469 19.77 -7.82 -6.80
C ALA A 469 21.19 -8.42 -6.64
N LYS A 470 22.23 -7.61 -6.84
CA LYS A 470 23.64 -8.03 -6.65
C LYS A 470 24.01 -8.20 -5.17
N ALA A 471 23.45 -7.40 -4.28
CA ALA A 471 23.64 -7.57 -2.83
C ALA A 471 23.09 -8.92 -2.36
N GLU A 472 21.93 -9.33 -2.90
CA GLU A 472 21.32 -10.61 -2.57
C GLU A 472 22.03 -11.82 -3.22
N GLU A 473 22.46 -11.69 -4.48
CA GLU A 473 23.35 -12.68 -5.10
C GLU A 473 24.54 -12.95 -4.17
N GLN A 474 25.22 -11.89 -3.76
CA GLN A 474 26.38 -12.00 -2.88
C GLN A 474 26.04 -12.63 -1.52
N ALA A 475 24.97 -12.16 -0.84
CA ALA A 475 24.57 -12.66 0.47
C ALA A 475 24.23 -14.15 0.45
N ILE A 476 23.46 -14.60 -0.53
CA ILE A 476 23.05 -16.00 -0.68
C ILE A 476 24.26 -16.89 -1.00
N GLU A 477 25.13 -16.47 -1.92
CA GLU A 477 26.32 -17.25 -2.31
C GLU A 477 27.39 -17.29 -1.21
N GLU A 478 27.59 -16.22 -0.45
CA GLU A 478 28.49 -16.22 0.71
C GLU A 478 27.96 -17.12 1.83
N ALA A 479 26.64 -17.13 2.05
CA ALA A 479 26.02 -17.98 3.05
C ALA A 479 26.07 -19.47 2.71
N LEU A 480 25.75 -19.84 1.45
CA LEU A 480 25.53 -21.23 1.02
C LEU A 480 26.70 -21.83 0.25
N GLY A 481 27.56 -21.00 -0.32
CA GLY A 481 28.62 -21.36 -1.28
C GLY A 481 28.13 -21.41 -2.71
N ALA A 482 28.80 -20.69 -3.62
CA ALA A 482 28.46 -20.65 -5.05
C ALA A 482 28.53 -22.04 -5.74
N GLU A 483 29.25 -22.99 -5.16
CA GLU A 483 29.26 -24.40 -5.61
C GLU A 483 27.97 -25.16 -5.27
N ASN A 484 27.09 -24.56 -4.44
CA ASN A 484 25.81 -25.13 -4.04
C ASN A 484 24.63 -24.37 -4.63
N VAL A 485 24.68 -23.04 -4.61
CA VAL A 485 23.63 -22.15 -5.15
C VAL A 485 24.34 -21.06 -5.94
N ASP A 486 23.94 -20.89 -7.19
CA ASP A 486 24.41 -19.86 -8.11
C ASP A 486 23.23 -18.95 -8.47
N VAL A 487 23.25 -17.72 -7.98
CA VAL A 487 22.19 -16.72 -8.24
C VAL A 487 22.59 -15.89 -9.47
N GLN A 488 21.79 -15.95 -10.52
CA GLN A 488 22.05 -15.24 -11.76
C GLN A 488 21.12 -14.02 -11.90
N VAL A 489 21.72 -12.83 -11.84
CA VAL A 489 21.00 -11.55 -12.01
C VAL A 489 20.97 -11.18 -13.48
N HIS A 490 19.75 -11.12 -14.05
CA HIS A 490 19.51 -10.68 -15.42
C HIS A 490 19.00 -9.24 -15.41
N ALA A 491 19.82 -8.30 -15.87
CA ALA A 491 19.42 -6.90 -16.02
C ALA A 491 18.68 -6.73 -17.36
N VAL A 492 17.42 -6.32 -17.30
CA VAL A 492 16.50 -6.18 -18.43
C VAL A 492 15.85 -4.80 -18.44
N ASP A 493 15.25 -4.41 -19.56
CA ASP A 493 14.44 -3.19 -19.62
C ASP A 493 13.21 -3.26 -18.69
N VAL A 494 12.65 -2.11 -18.37
CA VAL A 494 11.56 -1.99 -17.38
C VAL A 494 10.30 -2.76 -17.82
N ASP A 495 9.98 -2.77 -19.12
CA ASP A 495 8.79 -3.46 -19.64
C ASP A 495 8.97 -4.97 -19.50
N THR A 496 10.12 -5.52 -19.94
CA THR A 496 10.47 -6.94 -19.74
C THR A 496 10.46 -7.31 -18.24
N TYR A 497 10.99 -6.46 -17.36
CA TYR A 497 10.98 -6.69 -15.91
C TYR A 497 9.56 -6.92 -15.38
N TYR A 498 8.63 -5.99 -15.66
CA TYR A 498 7.26 -6.09 -15.17
C TYR A 498 6.46 -7.20 -15.87
N ASP A 499 6.65 -7.44 -17.15
CA ASP A 499 5.97 -8.50 -17.91
C ASP A 499 6.42 -9.91 -17.50
N CYS A 500 7.54 -10.04 -16.80
CA CYS A 500 7.99 -11.33 -16.28
C CYS A 500 7.32 -11.77 -14.99
N TRP A 501 6.67 -10.86 -14.22
CA TRP A 501 6.09 -11.24 -12.93
C TRP A 501 4.92 -10.37 -12.46
N TYR A 502 4.90 -9.07 -12.78
CA TYR A 502 3.92 -8.13 -12.21
C TYR A 502 2.62 -8.04 -13.00
N TYR A 503 2.73 -8.07 -14.34
CA TYR A 503 1.57 -8.00 -15.23
C TYR A 503 1.08 -9.37 -15.69
N VAL A 504 1.62 -10.45 -15.16
CA VAL A 504 1.19 -11.81 -15.49
C VAL A 504 -0.17 -12.13 -14.82
N GLU A 505 -1.01 -12.85 -15.54
CA GLU A 505 -2.32 -13.31 -15.04
C GLU A 505 -2.24 -14.78 -14.59
N LEU A 506 -1.36 -15.57 -15.20
CA LEU A 506 -1.18 -16.98 -14.90
C LEU A 506 0.16 -17.24 -14.23
N GLY A 507 0.19 -18.11 -13.24
CA GLY A 507 1.43 -18.53 -12.61
C GLY A 507 2.45 -19.14 -13.60
N SER A 508 1.96 -19.77 -14.68
CA SER A 508 2.80 -20.29 -15.75
C SER A 508 3.57 -19.23 -16.55
N GLU A 509 3.17 -17.96 -16.46
CA GLU A 509 3.79 -16.83 -17.15
C GLU A 509 4.91 -16.20 -16.34
N THR A 510 4.92 -16.41 -15.01
CA THR A 510 5.97 -15.88 -14.13
C THR A 510 7.33 -16.43 -14.47
N ASN A 511 8.26 -15.53 -14.80
CA ASN A 511 9.50 -15.84 -15.49
C ASN A 511 10.76 -15.45 -14.71
N ALA A 512 10.79 -15.78 -13.42
CA ALA A 512 11.95 -15.75 -12.55
C ALA A 512 11.80 -16.84 -11.48
N ASP A 513 12.90 -17.28 -10.84
CA ASP A 513 12.85 -18.23 -9.73
C ASP A 513 12.78 -17.54 -8.39
N LEU A 514 13.47 -16.41 -8.25
CA LEU A 514 13.58 -15.61 -7.05
C LEU A 514 13.05 -14.21 -7.37
N LEU A 515 12.00 -13.80 -6.65
CA LEU A 515 11.29 -12.55 -6.85
C LEU A 515 11.45 -11.68 -5.61
N PHE A 516 11.93 -10.45 -5.79
CA PHE A 516 12.03 -9.45 -4.73
C PHE A 516 10.94 -8.41 -4.88
N PHE A 517 10.44 -7.91 -3.75
CA PHE A 517 9.59 -6.73 -3.73
C PHE A 517 8.16 -6.92 -4.24
N GLY A 518 7.63 -8.14 -4.23
CA GLY A 518 6.19 -8.32 -4.15
C GLY A 518 5.71 -7.63 -2.86
N GLY A 519 4.57 -6.97 -2.88
CA GLY A 519 4.09 -6.24 -1.71
C GLY A 519 2.57 -6.16 -1.66
N TRP A 520 2.03 -6.02 -0.44
CA TRP A 520 0.61 -5.82 -0.21
C TRP A 520 0.38 -4.85 0.94
N GLY A 521 -0.45 -3.85 0.70
CA GLY A 521 -1.03 -3.02 1.75
C GLY A 521 -2.41 -3.57 2.14
N PRO A 522 -2.84 -3.43 3.39
CA PRO A 522 -4.13 -3.95 3.83
C PRO A 522 -5.29 -3.17 3.20
N ASP A 523 -6.29 -3.90 2.69
CA ASP A 523 -7.46 -3.29 2.06
C ASP A 523 -8.55 -2.93 3.09
N TYR A 524 -8.58 -3.67 4.21
CA TYR A 524 -9.56 -3.52 5.30
C TYR A 524 -8.96 -3.99 6.64
N GLU A 525 -9.64 -3.68 7.74
CA GLU A 525 -9.17 -3.91 9.11
C GLU A 525 -9.41 -5.36 9.57
N ASP A 526 -8.74 -6.33 8.93
CA ASP A 526 -8.73 -7.74 9.32
C ASP A 526 -7.45 -8.40 8.82
N PRO A 527 -6.76 -9.27 9.60
CA PRO A 527 -5.55 -9.99 9.15
C PRO A 527 -5.73 -10.75 7.84
N ARG A 528 -6.96 -11.13 7.52
CA ARG A 528 -7.33 -11.81 6.27
C ARG A 528 -6.80 -11.08 5.04
N THR A 529 -6.80 -9.75 5.04
CA THR A 529 -6.37 -8.93 3.88
C THR A 529 -4.92 -9.21 3.45
N TYR A 530 -4.04 -9.61 4.37
CA TYR A 530 -2.66 -9.98 4.06
C TYR A 530 -2.48 -11.46 3.70
N LEU A 531 -3.42 -12.31 4.13
CA LEU A 531 -3.27 -13.75 4.07
C LEU A 531 -4.09 -14.37 2.93
N ASN A 532 -5.25 -13.77 2.59
CA ASN A 532 -6.09 -14.25 1.49
C ASN A 532 -5.40 -14.21 0.12
N ILE A 533 -4.41 -13.33 -0.07
CA ILE A 533 -3.68 -13.16 -1.33
C ILE A 533 -2.84 -14.39 -1.74
N PHE A 534 -2.60 -15.31 -0.81
CA PHE A 534 -1.91 -16.58 -1.05
C PHE A 534 -2.84 -17.80 -0.93
N LEU A 535 -4.17 -17.60 -0.85
CA LEU A 535 -5.11 -18.73 -0.83
C LEU A 535 -4.99 -19.57 -2.11
N PRO A 536 -5.00 -20.91 -2.00
CA PRO A 536 -4.71 -21.81 -3.13
C PRO A 536 -5.71 -21.69 -4.28
N ASP A 537 -6.92 -21.24 -4.01
CA ASP A 537 -8.01 -21.20 -5.00
C ASP A 537 -8.18 -19.84 -5.67
N ASN A 538 -7.97 -18.74 -4.95
CA ASN A 538 -8.28 -17.39 -5.43
C ASN A 538 -7.34 -16.28 -4.91
N GLY A 539 -6.14 -16.65 -4.45
CA GLY A 539 -5.19 -15.66 -3.97
C GLY A 539 -4.61 -14.80 -5.11
N ASP A 540 -4.61 -13.49 -4.93
CA ASP A 540 -4.17 -12.51 -5.93
C ASP A 540 -2.65 -12.52 -6.21
N MET A 541 -1.87 -13.18 -5.33
CA MET A 541 -0.40 -13.27 -5.45
C MET A 541 0.11 -14.70 -5.72
N LEU A 542 -0.78 -15.62 -6.10
CA LEU A 542 -0.40 -17.00 -6.46
C LEU A 542 0.60 -17.07 -7.61
N GLN A 543 0.52 -16.15 -8.56
CA GLN A 543 1.45 -16.10 -9.70
C GLN A 543 2.91 -15.90 -9.25
N ASN A 544 3.18 -15.22 -8.13
CA ASN A 544 4.54 -15.10 -7.58
C ASN A 544 5.15 -16.45 -7.22
N LEU A 545 4.30 -17.45 -6.93
CA LEU A 545 4.70 -18.80 -6.58
C LEU A 545 4.69 -19.78 -7.79
N GLY A 546 4.29 -19.28 -8.97
CA GLY A 546 4.11 -20.06 -10.18
C GLY A 546 2.78 -20.81 -10.26
N PHE A 547 1.76 -20.36 -9.52
CA PHE A 547 0.42 -20.96 -9.46
C PHE A 547 -0.66 -20.02 -9.97
N SER A 548 -1.74 -20.61 -10.47
CA SER A 548 -2.92 -19.91 -10.98
C SER A 548 -4.13 -20.10 -10.04
N SER A 549 -5.16 -19.28 -10.18
CA SER A 549 -6.42 -19.44 -9.45
C SER A 549 -7.14 -20.74 -9.86
N LYS A 550 -8.10 -21.18 -9.05
CA LYS A 550 -8.80 -22.48 -9.20
C LYS A 550 -9.34 -22.75 -10.59
N ASP A 551 -9.96 -21.77 -11.22
CA ASP A 551 -10.58 -21.93 -12.54
C ASP A 551 -9.57 -22.14 -13.66
N LEU A 552 -8.31 -21.78 -13.42
CA LEU A 552 -7.20 -21.87 -14.36
C LEU A 552 -6.16 -22.93 -13.95
N THR A 553 -6.33 -23.52 -12.75
CA THR A 553 -5.40 -24.52 -12.19
C THR A 553 -5.52 -25.86 -12.90
N THR A 554 -4.37 -26.41 -13.34
CA THR A 554 -4.29 -27.76 -13.85
C THR A 554 -4.24 -28.81 -12.72
N ALA A 555 -4.53 -30.08 -13.02
CA ALA A 555 -4.41 -31.16 -12.03
C ALA A 555 -2.96 -31.34 -11.52
N GLU A 556 -1.95 -31.08 -12.36
CA GLU A 556 -0.54 -31.12 -11.96
C GLU A 556 -0.23 -29.98 -10.98
N GLU A 557 -0.69 -28.78 -11.28
CA GLU A 557 -0.51 -27.61 -10.45
C GLU A 557 -1.21 -27.77 -9.08
N GLN A 558 -2.41 -28.35 -9.06
CA GLN A 558 -3.11 -28.68 -7.82
C GLN A 558 -2.31 -29.63 -6.91
N ALA A 559 -1.70 -30.65 -7.50
CA ALA A 559 -0.83 -31.58 -6.76
C ALA A 559 0.43 -30.89 -6.20
N LEU A 560 0.98 -29.90 -6.93
CA LEU A 560 2.10 -29.11 -6.44
C LEU A 560 1.70 -28.17 -5.30
N LYS A 561 0.53 -27.52 -5.38
CA LYS A 561 -0.03 -26.70 -4.27
C LYS A 561 -0.17 -27.52 -2.98
N GLU A 562 -0.64 -28.78 -3.10
CA GLU A 562 -0.72 -29.72 -1.98
C GLU A 562 0.68 -30.08 -1.45
N GLN A 563 1.61 -30.43 -2.35
CA GLN A 563 2.99 -30.81 -1.99
C GLN A 563 3.74 -29.71 -1.24
N VAL A 564 3.56 -28.43 -1.59
CA VAL A 564 4.25 -27.30 -0.94
C VAL A 564 3.52 -26.76 0.28
N GLY A 565 2.42 -27.37 0.71
CA GLY A 565 1.67 -27.02 1.91
C GLY A 565 0.66 -25.88 1.73
N LEU A 566 0.42 -25.43 0.50
CA LEU A 566 -0.46 -24.29 0.24
C LEU A 566 -1.94 -24.65 0.49
N VAL A 567 -2.34 -25.89 0.20
CA VAL A 567 -3.72 -26.37 0.46
C VAL A 567 -4.00 -26.42 1.97
N GLU A 568 -3.08 -26.94 2.79
CA GLU A 568 -3.22 -26.95 4.25
C GLU A 568 -3.32 -25.53 4.83
N TYR A 569 -2.51 -24.60 4.30
CA TYR A 569 -2.61 -23.18 4.64
C TYR A 569 -4.03 -22.62 4.36
N GLY A 570 -4.60 -22.91 3.19
CA GLY A 570 -5.96 -22.49 2.85
C GLY A 570 -7.01 -23.06 3.79
N GLU A 571 -6.87 -24.32 4.21
CA GLU A 571 -7.76 -24.94 5.23
C GLU A 571 -7.64 -24.27 6.60
N MET A 572 -6.45 -23.78 6.97
CA MET A 572 -6.26 -23.04 8.22
C MET A 572 -6.92 -21.65 8.15
N CYS A 573 -6.76 -20.93 7.04
CA CYS A 573 -7.45 -19.65 6.81
C CYS A 573 -8.98 -19.83 6.83
N ALA A 574 -9.51 -20.88 6.20
CA ALA A 574 -10.95 -21.17 6.21
C ALA A 574 -11.52 -21.41 7.62
N LYS A 575 -10.72 -21.96 8.54
CA LYS A 575 -11.13 -22.10 9.96
C LYS A 575 -11.23 -20.75 10.65
N ALA A 576 -10.33 -19.80 10.34
CA ALA A 576 -10.40 -18.44 10.84
C ALA A 576 -11.61 -17.70 10.24
N ASP A 577 -11.86 -17.84 8.93
CA ASP A 577 -13.00 -17.24 8.24
C ASP A 577 -14.35 -17.69 8.82
N ALA A 578 -14.44 -18.90 9.34
CA ALA A 578 -15.65 -19.42 9.97
C ALA A 578 -15.98 -18.76 11.33
N ILE A 579 -15.05 -18.03 11.94
CA ILE A 579 -15.27 -17.29 13.21
C ILE A 579 -15.69 -15.85 12.86
N THR A 580 -16.87 -15.45 13.30
CA THR A 580 -17.50 -14.19 12.89
C THR A 580 -17.91 -13.30 14.05
N ASP A 581 -17.96 -13.81 15.27
CA ASP A 581 -18.43 -13.16 16.49
C ASP A 581 -17.35 -13.02 17.58
N ASP A 582 -16.13 -13.49 17.31
CA ASP A 582 -14.99 -13.45 18.25
C ASP A 582 -13.69 -13.14 17.49
N ASN A 583 -13.36 -11.87 17.39
CA ASN A 583 -12.14 -11.40 16.70
C ASN A 583 -10.87 -11.95 17.36
N ASP A 584 -10.81 -12.11 18.68
CA ASP A 584 -9.64 -12.68 19.35
C ASP A 584 -9.38 -14.12 18.89
N THR A 585 -10.41 -14.95 18.83
CA THR A 585 -10.30 -16.33 18.31
C THR A 585 -10.01 -16.35 16.82
N ARG A 586 -10.65 -15.50 16.03
CA ARG A 586 -10.43 -15.37 14.59
C ARG A 586 -8.97 -14.99 14.28
N PHE A 587 -8.45 -13.95 14.90
CA PHE A 587 -7.10 -13.47 14.68
C PHE A 587 -6.04 -14.44 15.20
N ASP A 588 -6.32 -15.16 16.28
CA ASP A 588 -5.44 -16.22 16.80
C ASP A 588 -5.28 -17.36 15.79
N LEU A 589 -6.37 -17.76 15.11
CA LEU A 589 -6.34 -18.78 14.06
C LEU A 589 -5.59 -18.29 12.81
N TYR A 590 -5.73 -17.01 12.43
CA TYR A 590 -4.90 -16.43 11.36
C TYR A 590 -3.42 -16.41 11.72
N ALA A 591 -3.08 -16.13 12.98
CA ALA A 591 -1.69 -16.19 13.41
C ALA A 591 -1.13 -17.63 13.38
N ASP A 592 -1.97 -18.68 13.59
CA ASP A 592 -1.56 -20.08 13.36
C ASP A 592 -1.33 -20.35 11.87
N ALA A 593 -2.22 -19.84 10.98
CA ALA A 593 -2.08 -20.01 9.54
C ALA A 593 -0.83 -19.32 8.99
N GLU A 594 -0.55 -18.08 9.42
CA GLU A 594 0.67 -17.35 9.03
C GLU A 594 1.92 -18.06 9.53
N ALA A 595 1.97 -18.49 10.79
CA ALA A 595 3.09 -19.24 11.33
C ALA A 595 3.38 -20.50 10.50
N TYR A 596 2.35 -21.26 10.14
CA TYR A 596 2.49 -22.42 9.27
C TYR A 596 3.04 -22.02 7.89
N PHE A 597 2.44 -21.01 7.24
CA PHE A 597 2.83 -20.54 5.90
C PHE A 597 4.29 -20.10 5.85
N LEU A 598 4.75 -19.35 6.83
CA LEU A 598 6.16 -18.93 6.94
C LEU A 598 7.12 -20.11 7.03
N THR A 599 6.71 -21.22 7.67
CA THR A 599 7.55 -22.45 7.73
C THR A 599 7.67 -23.16 6.38
N GLN A 600 6.72 -22.95 5.45
CA GLN A 600 6.80 -23.51 4.10
C GLN A 600 7.84 -22.79 3.23
N ALA A 601 8.29 -21.60 3.65
CA ALA A 601 9.32 -20.81 2.98
C ALA A 601 9.05 -20.57 1.48
N LEU A 602 7.79 -20.41 1.10
CA LEU A 602 7.37 -19.99 -0.24
C LEU A 602 7.53 -18.48 -0.39
N VAL A 603 7.18 -17.77 0.67
CA VAL A 603 7.28 -16.32 0.83
C VAL A 603 7.95 -16.04 2.16
N ARG A 604 8.75 -15.00 2.21
CA ARG A 604 9.33 -14.45 3.44
C ARG A 604 9.12 -12.95 3.45
N PRO A 605 8.47 -12.38 4.49
CA PRO A 605 8.44 -10.94 4.72
C PRO A 605 9.86 -10.37 4.76
N MET A 606 10.07 -9.18 4.24
CA MET A 606 11.40 -8.56 4.22
C MET A 606 11.41 -7.09 4.65
N ALA A 607 10.45 -6.31 4.19
CA ALA A 607 10.48 -4.87 4.41
C ALA A 607 9.08 -4.26 4.48
N THR A 608 9.02 -3.05 5.03
CA THR A 608 7.87 -2.14 4.94
C THR A 608 8.32 -0.79 4.39
N SER A 609 7.38 0.08 4.04
CA SER A 609 7.68 1.47 3.69
C SER A 609 8.06 2.30 4.92
N GLY A 610 8.80 3.39 4.73
CA GLY A 610 9.22 4.30 5.80
C GLY A 610 10.61 3.99 6.35
N ALA A 611 10.86 4.33 7.61
CA ALA A 611 12.14 4.22 8.32
C ALA A 611 13.32 4.96 7.65
N GLY A 612 13.05 5.85 6.72
CA GLY A 612 14.05 6.71 6.09
C GLY A 612 14.20 8.05 6.79
N VAL A 613 15.30 8.75 6.51
CA VAL A 613 15.49 10.13 7.00
C VAL A 613 14.60 11.08 6.23
N VAL A 614 13.86 11.91 6.95
CA VAL A 614 12.91 12.89 6.41
C VAL A 614 13.20 14.28 6.98
N ILE A 615 12.96 15.29 6.16
CA ILE A 615 12.85 16.70 6.56
C ILE A 615 11.48 17.20 6.10
N SER A 616 10.69 17.77 6.99
CA SER A 616 9.30 18.13 6.68
C SER A 616 8.85 19.40 7.40
N ASN A 617 7.98 20.15 6.73
CA ASN A 617 7.23 21.27 7.31
C ASN A 617 5.85 20.83 7.87
N ILE A 618 5.44 19.58 7.63
CA ILE A 618 4.15 19.03 8.10
C ILE A 618 4.19 18.88 9.60
N VAL A 619 3.15 19.36 10.29
CA VAL A 619 2.99 19.17 11.74
C VAL A 619 2.68 17.69 12.00
N PRO A 620 3.52 16.98 12.77
CA PRO A 620 3.40 15.54 12.95
C PRO A 620 2.04 15.14 13.54
N TYR A 621 1.49 14.04 13.05
CA TYR A 621 0.26 13.39 13.57
C TYR A 621 -0.99 14.27 13.57
N THR A 622 -1.06 15.26 12.67
CA THR A 622 -2.27 16.11 12.50
C THR A 622 -3.16 15.62 11.36
N ALA A 623 -2.60 14.98 10.34
CA ALA A 623 -3.36 14.35 9.27
C ALA A 623 -3.89 12.96 9.67
N CYS A 624 -4.75 12.38 8.86
CA CYS A 624 -5.15 10.99 8.96
C CYS A 624 -3.92 10.07 8.94
N HIS A 625 -3.90 9.06 9.81
CA HIS A 625 -2.91 7.98 9.77
C HIS A 625 -3.61 6.75 9.17
N GLY A 626 -3.45 6.56 7.85
CA GLY A 626 -4.14 5.47 7.16
C GLY A 626 -3.52 4.11 7.45
N ASN A 627 -4.29 3.23 8.09
CA ASN A 627 -3.85 1.87 8.41
C ASN A 627 -4.28 0.85 7.33
N TYR A 628 -5.31 1.14 6.54
CA TYR A 628 -5.85 0.26 5.49
C TYR A 628 -6.52 1.08 4.38
N GLY A 629 -6.94 0.40 3.31
CA GLY A 629 -7.52 1.03 2.13
C GLY A 629 -6.52 1.95 1.42
N TRP A 630 -7.02 2.83 0.57
CA TRP A 630 -6.16 3.75 -0.17
C TRP A 630 -5.31 4.65 0.72
N ALA A 631 -5.74 4.95 1.95
CA ALA A 631 -5.01 5.77 2.89
C ALA A 631 -3.72 5.12 3.41
N SER A 632 -3.56 3.79 3.33
CA SER A 632 -2.36 3.06 3.75
C SER A 632 -1.26 3.07 2.69
N TYR A 633 -1.58 3.41 1.44
CA TYR A 633 -0.64 3.39 0.33
C TYR A 633 0.14 4.72 0.22
N ASN A 634 1.44 4.63 -0.01
CA ASN A 634 2.34 5.69 -0.50
C ASN A 634 2.60 6.91 0.38
N ASN A 635 2.32 6.90 1.68
CA ASN A 635 2.57 8.04 2.57
C ASN A 635 1.92 9.37 2.09
N VAL A 636 0.93 9.33 1.21
CA VAL A 636 0.16 10.51 0.82
C VAL A 636 -1.01 10.63 1.77
N PRO A 637 -1.01 11.64 2.65
CA PRO A 637 -2.04 11.78 3.65
C PRO A 637 -3.39 12.14 3.02
N ILE A 638 -4.46 11.73 3.66
CA ILE A 638 -5.72 12.45 3.56
C ILE A 638 -5.44 13.84 4.13
N PHE A 639 -5.54 14.88 3.31
CA PHE A 639 -5.10 16.24 3.70
C PHE A 639 -5.99 16.91 4.75
N LYS A 640 -7.19 16.40 4.96
CA LYS A 640 -8.05 16.82 6.08
C LYS A 640 -7.31 16.68 7.41
N GLY A 641 -7.36 17.69 8.24
CA GLY A 641 -6.66 17.74 9.53
C GLY A 641 -5.19 18.13 9.46
N MET A 642 -4.55 17.99 8.29
CA MET A 642 -3.14 18.31 8.12
C MET A 642 -2.85 19.80 8.39
N LYS A 643 -1.76 20.05 9.12
CA LYS A 643 -1.21 21.38 9.35
C LYS A 643 0.22 21.44 8.83
N VAL A 644 0.63 22.60 8.35
CA VAL A 644 1.96 22.83 7.78
C VAL A 644 2.54 24.12 8.34
N TYR A 645 3.81 24.09 8.75
CA TYR A 645 4.56 25.27 9.15
C TYR A 645 5.32 25.91 7.96
N THR A 646 5.75 27.14 8.17
CA THR A 646 6.62 27.85 7.20
C THR A 646 8.09 27.41 7.26
N SER A 647 8.46 26.52 8.17
CA SER A 647 9.82 25.98 8.35
C SER A 647 9.77 24.53 8.83
N ALA A 648 10.84 23.80 8.61
CA ALA A 648 10.99 22.41 9.04
C ALA A 648 10.70 22.21 10.53
N ILE A 649 10.01 21.11 10.87
CA ILE A 649 9.88 20.66 12.26
C ILE A 649 11.23 20.16 12.77
N THR A 650 11.43 20.22 14.08
CA THR A 650 12.63 19.61 14.69
C THR A 650 12.40 18.15 15.02
N THR A 651 13.49 17.39 15.15
CA THR A 651 13.46 16.00 15.64
C THR A 651 12.76 15.90 17.00
N GLU A 652 13.02 16.86 17.92
CA GLU A 652 12.36 16.92 19.24
C GLU A 652 10.85 17.12 19.13
N GLU A 653 10.39 17.99 18.21
CA GLU A 653 8.96 18.20 17.96
C GLU A 653 8.29 16.94 17.41
N HIS A 654 8.94 16.27 16.46
CA HIS A 654 8.45 15.00 15.92
C HIS A 654 8.33 13.94 17.02
N ASP A 655 9.39 13.69 17.79
CA ASP A 655 9.43 12.63 18.81
C ASP A 655 8.45 12.91 19.96
N THR A 656 8.29 14.19 20.32
CA THR A 656 7.29 14.62 21.32
C THR A 656 5.87 14.35 20.83
N ALA A 657 5.57 14.71 19.58
CA ALA A 657 4.26 14.47 18.98
C ALA A 657 3.98 12.96 18.84
N LYS A 658 4.98 12.17 18.41
CA LYS A 658 4.88 10.71 18.35
C LYS A 658 4.56 10.09 19.70
N ALA A 659 5.26 10.53 20.77
CA ALA A 659 5.05 10.02 22.11
C ALA A 659 3.65 10.38 22.66
N ALA A 660 3.09 11.52 22.30
CA ALA A 660 1.72 11.92 22.63
C ALA A 660 0.70 11.09 21.83
N TRP A 661 0.89 10.98 20.52
CA TRP A 661 0.03 10.20 19.63
C TRP A 661 -0.09 8.73 20.05
N LEU A 662 1.03 8.08 20.42
CA LEU A 662 1.04 6.70 20.92
C LEU A 662 0.25 6.50 22.23
N LYS A 663 -0.02 7.57 22.98
CA LYS A 663 -0.85 7.55 24.21
C LYS A 663 -2.32 7.92 23.94
N GLY A 664 -2.65 8.27 22.70
CA GLY A 664 -3.99 8.75 22.35
C GLY A 664 -4.27 10.20 22.81
N GLU A 665 -3.23 11.04 22.92
CA GLU A 665 -3.31 12.44 23.41
C GLU A 665 -3.45 13.46 22.26
#